data_bbadb2be188daf9af3c188b350bad881
#
_entry.id   bbadb2be188daf9af3c188b350bad881
#
_cell.length_a   1.000
_cell.length_b   1.000
_cell.length_c   1.000
_cell.angle_alpha   90.00
_cell.angle_beta   90.00
_cell.angle_gamma   90.00
#
_symmetry.space_group_name_H-M   'P 1'
#
loop_
_entity.id
_entity.type
_entity.pdbx_description
1 polymer ?
#
loop_
_entity_poly.entity_id
_entity_poly.type
_entity_poly.pdbx_seq_one_letter_code
_entity_poly.pdbx_strand_id
1 'polypeptide(L)'
;MKNPLRRRLPRELRQDIGKYIALFLFLTLTVGMVSGFIVASGSMKTAYNESFEKYSIESGHFILEDKLPDETKAKLEKDADISVYELLYKEVTLDNENTVRIFKTRTDVNKLCLMDGELPENAGEIAADRLYLENNSLGIGDELAGLKITGIVALSDYSALFKNNTDMMLDANKFCVAVVTPETFDGINENLHYCYAWLNNDESLSDEQCRDKADDIADILSEDCEISDIIRRADNQAIIFTGDDIGSDKAMMTTLLYVVIVILGFVFAITTRSTIEQESGTVGTLLASGYTRDELIRHYMAMPIIVTLIAAIIGNILGYTAVKNYCASLYYHSYSLPTYVTLWNAEAFIKTTLVPCVLIAVTVYVVLWRMMRLPVQNFLRHELRTRKKQYVPTLRAGSIIERFRKRVILQNRSAYITLFIGILFANVLLMFGLIMPPILDNFKEEALDTRLSDYQYILKVPTLTENEDAEPFCLTSLNTDTDEEISVYGVKHASKYADFSFLPSEKGSVLVSEGVMEKFGLKRGDEITLHEKYGDKSYTFTVYDSAPYAAGLAVFMSKVNFNETFDLESWFFNGYFSNEKLSDLDPEAVSTVITEHDLTVVADQLDDSMGRMFPFIGGFSLALYMLLVYLLSKMVIEKNAQSISMLKILGYTGREISSLYNSATAIAVGVSLIVTIPLSGIVMKGLYYYFMDQMSGWLTFYIAPWIWPAMLGLGAATYFIVHMIQTKRLGKIPLAQALKNME
;
A
#
# COMPACT_ATOMS: atom_id res chain seq x y z
N MET A 1 -42.13 14.99 -31.17
CA MET A 1 -41.74 13.63 -31.64
C MET A 1 -40.56 13.10 -30.83
N LYS A 2 -40.63 11.87 -30.31
CA LYS A 2 -39.48 11.26 -29.60
C LYS A 2 -38.33 11.06 -30.59
N ASN A 3 -37.15 11.60 -30.33
CA ASN A 3 -35.98 11.53 -31.20
C ASN A 3 -35.70 10.05 -31.59
N PRO A 4 -35.69 9.70 -32.88
CA PRO A 4 -35.52 8.32 -33.36
C PRO A 4 -34.23 7.67 -32.89
N LEU A 5 -33.15 8.44 -32.68
CA LEU A 5 -31.88 7.98 -32.18
C LEU A 5 -32.00 7.36 -30.76
N ARG A 6 -32.87 7.91 -29.88
CA ARG A 6 -33.08 7.36 -28.54
C ARG A 6 -33.69 5.96 -28.52
N ARG A 7 -34.49 5.60 -29.54
CA ARG A 7 -35.08 4.25 -29.69
C ARG A 7 -34.03 3.22 -30.10
N ARG A 8 -32.92 3.66 -30.63
CA ARG A 8 -31.84 2.81 -31.10
C ARG A 8 -30.95 2.31 -29.96
N LEU A 9 -30.74 3.10 -28.91
CA LEU A 9 -29.86 2.76 -27.76
C LEU A 9 -30.13 1.36 -27.15
N PRO A 10 -31.38 0.92 -26.84
CA PRO A 10 -31.60 -0.42 -26.28
C PRO A 10 -31.27 -1.55 -27.25
N ARG A 11 -31.38 -1.31 -28.59
CA ARG A 11 -31.03 -2.32 -29.60
C ARG A 11 -29.50 -2.47 -29.71
N GLU A 12 -28.77 -1.37 -29.68
CA GLU A 12 -27.30 -1.33 -29.67
C GLU A 12 -26.75 -2.03 -28.42
N LEU A 13 -27.38 -1.77 -27.27
CA LEU A 13 -27.00 -2.47 -26.01
C LEU A 13 -27.19 -3.98 -26.15
N ARG A 14 -28.32 -4.46 -26.72
CA ARG A 14 -28.55 -5.90 -26.91
C ARG A 14 -27.57 -6.53 -27.90
N GLN A 15 -27.18 -5.81 -28.94
CA GLN A 15 -26.24 -6.32 -29.93
C GLN A 15 -24.85 -6.52 -29.37
N ASP A 16 -24.40 -5.60 -28.50
CA ASP A 16 -23.05 -5.60 -27.90
C ASP A 16 -23.02 -5.85 -26.39
N ILE A 17 -24.06 -6.51 -25.86
CA ILE A 17 -24.27 -6.66 -24.42
C ILE A 17 -23.06 -7.22 -23.68
N GLY A 18 -22.33 -8.20 -24.24
CA GLY A 18 -21.17 -8.79 -23.61
C GLY A 18 -19.96 -7.84 -23.48
N LYS A 19 -19.90 -6.81 -24.32
CA LYS A 19 -18.89 -5.76 -24.24
C LYS A 19 -19.22 -4.77 -23.10
N TYR A 20 -20.47 -4.32 -23.06
CA TYR A 20 -20.91 -3.38 -22.03
C TYR A 20 -20.95 -4.03 -20.63
N ILE A 21 -21.32 -5.33 -20.54
CA ILE A 21 -21.22 -6.08 -19.27
C ILE A 21 -19.77 -6.16 -18.79
N ALA A 22 -18.82 -6.48 -19.67
CA ALA A 22 -17.41 -6.56 -19.26
C ALA A 22 -16.88 -5.20 -18.81
N LEU A 23 -17.19 -4.11 -19.50
CA LEU A 23 -16.84 -2.74 -19.11
C LEU A 23 -17.51 -2.34 -17.79
N PHE A 24 -18.79 -2.68 -17.64
CA PHE A 24 -19.55 -2.46 -16.41
C PHE A 24 -18.92 -3.19 -15.23
N LEU A 25 -18.62 -4.48 -15.36
CA LEU A 25 -17.99 -5.27 -14.29
C LEU A 25 -16.61 -4.74 -13.92
N PHE A 26 -15.81 -4.38 -14.95
CA PHE A 26 -14.49 -3.81 -14.73
C PHE A 26 -14.56 -2.52 -13.91
N LEU A 27 -15.43 -1.59 -14.30
CA LEU A 27 -15.66 -0.34 -13.59
C LEU A 27 -16.23 -0.55 -12.19
N THR A 28 -17.25 -1.43 -12.05
CA THR A 28 -17.89 -1.70 -10.76
C THR A 28 -16.91 -2.29 -9.76
N LEU A 29 -16.08 -3.25 -10.17
CA LEU A 29 -15.04 -3.84 -9.32
C LEU A 29 -14.02 -2.79 -8.90
N THR A 30 -13.51 -1.99 -9.85
CA THR A 30 -12.51 -0.95 -9.56
C THR A 30 -13.06 0.12 -8.62
N VAL A 31 -14.24 0.66 -8.94
CA VAL A 31 -14.88 1.70 -8.12
C VAL A 31 -15.22 1.14 -6.74
N GLY A 32 -15.73 -0.09 -6.67
CA GLY A 32 -16.09 -0.73 -5.42
C GLY A 32 -14.88 -0.93 -4.49
N MET A 33 -13.80 -1.45 -5.03
CA MET A 33 -12.57 -1.67 -4.27
C MET A 33 -11.99 -0.36 -3.75
N VAL A 34 -11.74 0.60 -4.63
CA VAL A 34 -11.09 1.86 -4.24
C VAL A 34 -12.00 2.72 -3.36
N SER A 35 -13.31 2.77 -3.66
CA SER A 35 -14.28 3.48 -2.80
C SER A 35 -14.34 2.85 -1.40
N GLY A 36 -14.40 1.52 -1.32
CA GLY A 36 -14.44 0.82 -0.04
C GLY A 36 -13.21 1.12 0.82
N PHE A 37 -12.03 1.12 0.19
CA PHE A 37 -10.78 1.42 0.87
C PHE A 37 -10.71 2.87 1.36
N ILE A 38 -10.99 3.85 0.49
CA ILE A 38 -10.94 5.28 0.87
C ILE A 38 -12.00 5.61 1.95
N VAL A 39 -13.17 4.96 1.91
CA VAL A 39 -14.23 5.15 2.91
C VAL A 39 -13.83 4.53 4.25
N ALA A 40 -13.26 3.31 4.25
CA ALA A 40 -12.77 2.66 5.46
C ALA A 40 -11.65 3.49 6.10
N SER A 41 -10.59 3.78 5.35
CA SER A 41 -9.46 4.60 5.78
C SER A 41 -9.91 5.97 6.31
N GLY A 42 -10.76 6.69 5.57
CA GLY A 42 -11.24 8.01 6.00
C GLY A 42 -12.10 7.95 7.27
N SER A 43 -12.96 6.93 7.42
CA SER A 43 -13.79 6.75 8.62
C SER A 43 -12.95 6.35 9.83
N MET A 44 -11.95 5.49 9.64
CA MET A 44 -10.99 5.10 10.68
C MET A 44 -10.15 6.29 11.14
N LYS A 45 -9.60 7.08 10.21
CA LYS A 45 -8.82 8.28 10.56
C LYS A 45 -9.66 9.30 11.32
N THR A 46 -10.94 9.45 10.99
CA THR A 46 -11.84 10.31 11.74
C THR A 46 -12.07 9.77 13.14
N ALA A 47 -12.35 8.47 13.30
CA ALA A 47 -12.52 7.85 14.61
C ALA A 47 -11.26 7.93 15.47
N TYR A 48 -10.08 7.76 14.84
CA TYR A 48 -8.78 7.96 15.48
C TYR A 48 -8.61 9.40 15.96
N ASN A 49 -8.86 10.41 15.13
CA ASN A 49 -8.72 11.81 15.50
C ASN A 49 -9.73 12.21 16.60
N GLU A 50 -10.98 11.75 16.52
CA GLU A 50 -12.01 12.00 17.54
C GLU A 50 -11.71 11.27 18.86
N SER A 51 -10.88 10.22 18.84
CA SER A 51 -10.53 9.46 20.04
C SER A 51 -9.73 10.29 21.05
N PHE A 52 -8.93 11.26 20.59
CA PHE A 52 -8.12 12.11 21.46
C PHE A 52 -8.96 12.87 22.48
N GLU A 53 -10.02 13.53 22.04
CA GLU A 53 -10.96 14.23 22.90
C GLU A 53 -11.89 13.26 23.65
N LYS A 54 -12.48 12.28 22.92
CA LYS A 54 -13.47 11.35 23.46
C LYS A 54 -12.94 10.52 24.63
N TYR A 55 -11.70 10.05 24.52
CA TYR A 55 -11.08 9.20 25.55
C TYR A 55 -10.09 9.96 26.42
N SER A 56 -9.97 11.28 26.28
CA SER A 56 -9.05 12.13 27.03
C SER A 56 -7.62 11.58 26.96
N ILE A 57 -7.12 11.34 25.73
CA ILE A 57 -5.77 10.77 25.51
C ILE A 57 -4.75 11.79 26.00
N GLU A 58 -3.77 11.32 26.75
CA GLU A 58 -2.71 12.10 27.37
C GLU A 58 -2.01 13.08 26.43
N SER A 59 -1.49 14.19 26.94
CA SER A 59 -0.57 15.07 26.22
C SER A 59 0.88 14.56 26.27
N GLY A 60 1.16 13.66 27.16
CA GLY A 60 2.38 12.90 27.35
C GLY A 60 2.39 12.16 28.69
N HIS A 61 3.42 11.36 28.93
CA HIS A 61 3.65 10.68 30.20
C HIS A 61 5.12 10.72 30.57
N PHE A 62 5.39 10.53 31.86
CA PHE A 62 6.73 10.34 32.38
C PHE A 62 6.77 9.11 33.31
N ILE A 63 7.92 8.47 33.35
CA ILE A 63 8.19 7.28 34.17
C ILE A 63 9.26 7.66 35.17
N LEU A 64 9.03 7.35 36.44
CA LEU A 64 9.96 7.59 37.54
C LEU A 64 10.41 6.28 38.17
N GLU A 65 11.58 6.29 38.78
CA GLU A 65 12.08 5.13 39.59
C GLU A 65 11.27 4.95 40.87
N ASP A 66 10.85 6.06 41.49
CA ASP A 66 10.10 6.10 42.74
C ASP A 66 8.76 6.83 42.57
N LYS A 67 7.90 6.71 43.59
CA LYS A 67 6.61 7.38 43.65
C LYS A 67 6.76 8.90 43.61
N LEU A 68 6.01 9.58 42.72
CA LEU A 68 5.95 11.03 42.64
C LEU A 68 5.51 11.66 43.98
N PRO A 69 6.33 12.55 44.58
CA PRO A 69 5.95 13.27 45.80
C PRO A 69 4.76 14.20 45.57
N ASP A 70 3.86 14.29 46.55
CA ASP A 70 2.66 15.16 46.46
C ASP A 70 3.02 16.64 46.27
N GLU A 71 4.12 17.11 46.86
CA GLU A 71 4.63 18.49 46.73
C GLU A 71 5.10 18.75 45.27
N THR A 72 5.85 17.83 44.67
CA THR A 72 6.32 17.94 43.29
C THR A 72 5.16 17.84 42.31
N LYS A 73 4.16 16.98 42.58
CA LYS A 73 2.91 16.94 41.80
C LYS A 73 2.20 18.30 41.82
N ALA A 74 2.00 18.89 42.98
CA ALA A 74 1.36 20.19 43.12
C ALA A 74 2.16 21.32 42.42
N LYS A 75 3.50 21.24 42.41
CA LYS A 75 4.39 22.15 41.67
C LYS A 75 4.20 22.01 40.17
N LEU A 76 4.19 20.77 39.63
CA LEU A 76 3.92 20.50 38.23
C LEU A 76 2.57 21.03 37.78
N GLU A 77 1.50 20.74 38.51
CA GLU A 77 0.14 21.17 38.15
C GLU A 77 0.00 22.68 38.12
N LYS A 78 0.73 23.39 39.02
CA LYS A 78 0.65 24.84 39.11
C LYS A 78 1.60 25.57 38.16
N ASP A 79 2.86 25.17 38.09
CA ASP A 79 3.93 25.91 37.40
C ASP A 79 4.01 25.56 35.92
N ALA A 80 3.78 24.26 35.54
CA ALA A 80 3.67 23.84 34.16
C ALA A 80 2.24 23.93 33.60
N ASP A 81 1.23 24.30 34.37
CA ASP A 81 -0.18 24.40 33.97
C ASP A 81 -0.71 23.15 33.27
N ILE A 82 -0.57 21.99 33.98
CA ILE A 82 -1.00 20.67 33.53
C ILE A 82 -1.86 20.02 34.62
N SER A 83 -2.50 18.91 34.24
CA SER A 83 -3.17 18.00 35.17
C SER A 83 -2.46 16.64 35.14
N VAL A 84 -2.03 16.14 36.31
CA VAL A 84 -1.23 14.89 36.40
C VAL A 84 -2.07 13.73 36.96
N TYR A 85 -2.03 12.59 36.26
CA TYR A 85 -2.79 11.38 36.55
C TYR A 85 -1.87 10.18 36.74
N GLU A 86 -2.20 9.29 37.68
CA GLU A 86 -1.46 8.04 37.90
C GLU A 86 -1.83 6.99 36.81
N LEU A 87 -0.82 6.49 36.11
CA LEU A 87 -0.91 5.37 35.15
C LEU A 87 -0.02 4.19 35.58
N LEU A 88 0.02 3.91 36.87
CA LEU A 88 0.83 2.82 37.44
C LEU A 88 0.53 1.50 36.74
N TYR A 89 1.58 0.75 36.37
CA TYR A 89 1.42 -0.55 35.74
C TYR A 89 2.36 -1.59 36.31
N LYS A 90 2.03 -2.86 36.06
CA LYS A 90 2.87 -4.03 36.34
C LYS A 90 2.99 -4.85 35.07
N GLU A 91 4.15 -5.48 34.84
CA GLU A 91 4.36 -6.37 33.70
C GLU A 91 4.46 -7.81 34.17
N VAL A 92 3.62 -8.67 33.58
CA VAL A 92 3.64 -10.12 33.82
C VAL A 92 4.17 -10.80 32.57
N THR A 93 5.28 -11.55 32.72
CA THR A 93 5.81 -12.37 31.64
C THR A 93 5.18 -13.76 31.71
N LEU A 94 4.57 -14.20 30.64
CA LEU A 94 3.91 -15.51 30.51
C LEU A 94 4.93 -16.61 30.16
N ASP A 95 4.53 -17.88 30.31
CA ASP A 95 5.36 -19.06 29.99
C ASP A 95 5.86 -19.11 28.53
N ASN A 96 5.16 -18.44 27.62
CA ASN A 96 5.50 -18.33 26.20
C ASN A 96 6.34 -17.08 25.87
N GLU A 97 6.94 -16.45 26.88
CA GLU A 97 7.71 -15.20 26.79
C GLU A 97 6.89 -13.94 26.37
N ASN A 98 5.56 -14.05 26.27
CA ASN A 98 4.72 -12.89 26.03
C ASN A 98 4.62 -12.01 27.27
N THR A 99 4.54 -10.69 27.08
CA THR A 99 4.42 -9.72 28.16
C THR A 99 3.01 -9.13 28.21
N VAL A 100 2.40 -9.14 29.39
CA VAL A 100 1.11 -8.47 29.65
C VAL A 100 1.35 -7.29 30.59
N ARG A 101 1.14 -6.07 30.08
CA ARG A 101 1.20 -4.84 30.87
C ARG A 101 -0.18 -4.56 31.45
N ILE A 102 -0.29 -4.61 32.75
CA ILE A 102 -1.55 -4.55 33.50
C ILE A 102 -1.67 -3.21 34.20
N PHE A 103 -2.78 -2.54 33.96
CA PHE A 103 -3.15 -1.25 34.58
C PHE A 103 -4.36 -1.41 35.48
N LYS A 104 -4.58 -0.45 36.38
CA LYS A 104 -5.89 -0.28 37.03
C LYS A 104 -6.91 0.26 36.03
N THR A 105 -8.19 -0.06 36.20
CA THR A 105 -9.26 0.52 35.39
C THR A 105 -9.21 2.05 35.41
N ARG A 106 -9.27 2.70 34.24
CA ARG A 106 -9.05 4.14 34.02
C ARG A 106 -10.36 4.84 33.75
N THR A 107 -10.59 6.00 34.38
CA THR A 107 -11.83 6.80 34.28
C THR A 107 -11.59 8.24 33.84
N ASP A 108 -10.40 8.79 34.08
CA ASP A 108 -10.12 10.21 33.91
C ASP A 108 -9.30 10.51 32.65
N VAL A 109 -8.17 9.85 32.47
CA VAL A 109 -7.25 9.98 31.34
C VAL A 109 -7.09 8.62 30.66
N ASN A 110 -6.78 8.62 29.37
CA ASN A 110 -6.59 7.41 28.56
C ASN A 110 -7.73 6.39 28.76
N LYS A 111 -8.97 6.87 28.66
CA LYS A 111 -10.16 6.03 28.86
C LYS A 111 -10.21 4.89 27.85
N LEU A 112 -10.72 3.75 28.32
CA LEU A 112 -10.81 2.56 27.45
C LEU A 112 -12.10 2.55 26.62
N CYS A 113 -12.01 1.85 25.50
CA CYS A 113 -13.16 1.47 24.70
C CYS A 113 -13.49 -0.01 24.96
N LEU A 114 -14.63 -0.29 25.62
CA LEU A 114 -15.13 -1.65 25.74
C LEU A 114 -15.68 -2.10 24.39
N MET A 115 -15.11 -3.18 23.85
CA MET A 115 -15.48 -3.72 22.53
C MET A 115 -16.47 -4.87 22.65
N ASP A 116 -16.29 -5.76 23.66
CA ASP A 116 -17.19 -6.89 23.95
C ASP A 116 -17.06 -7.30 25.43
N GLY A 117 -18.10 -7.96 25.97
CA GLY A 117 -18.10 -8.37 27.36
C GLY A 117 -18.36 -7.26 28.38
N GLU A 118 -17.76 -7.39 29.55
CA GLU A 118 -17.90 -6.45 30.67
C GLU A 118 -16.54 -6.12 31.27
N LEU A 119 -16.41 -4.89 31.82
CA LEU A 119 -15.18 -4.50 32.55
C LEU A 119 -15.07 -5.31 33.84
N PRO A 120 -13.83 -5.55 34.34
CA PRO A 120 -13.61 -6.27 35.59
C PRO A 120 -14.29 -5.57 36.77
N GLU A 121 -15.15 -6.27 37.49
CA GLU A 121 -15.82 -5.81 38.72
C GLU A 121 -15.36 -6.57 39.94
N ASN A 122 -14.91 -7.81 39.77
CA ASN A 122 -14.49 -8.70 40.87
C ASN A 122 -13.00 -8.97 40.84
N ALA A 123 -12.45 -9.37 42.00
CA ALA A 123 -11.08 -9.85 42.07
C ALA A 123 -10.89 -11.09 41.19
N GLY A 124 -9.75 -11.17 40.50
CA GLY A 124 -9.43 -12.28 39.57
C GLY A 124 -9.99 -12.15 38.16
N GLU A 125 -10.60 -11.00 37.81
CA GLU A 125 -11.09 -10.66 36.48
C GLU A 125 -10.11 -9.72 35.77
N ILE A 126 -10.03 -9.84 34.43
CA ILE A 126 -9.20 -9.01 33.56
C ILE A 126 -9.95 -8.66 32.26
N ALA A 127 -9.79 -7.42 31.80
CA ALA A 127 -10.16 -7.04 30.42
C ALA A 127 -8.88 -6.72 29.65
N ALA A 128 -8.70 -7.37 28.51
CA ALA A 128 -7.46 -7.34 27.76
C ALA A 128 -7.68 -6.83 26.31
N ASP A 129 -6.58 -6.40 25.71
CA ASP A 129 -6.59 -5.85 24.38
C ASP A 129 -7.12 -6.84 23.33
N ARG A 130 -8.01 -6.34 22.47
CA ARG A 130 -8.68 -7.12 21.43
C ARG A 130 -7.70 -7.77 20.47
N LEU A 131 -6.69 -7.01 19.98
CA LEU A 131 -5.79 -7.48 18.93
C LEU A 131 -4.91 -8.62 19.43
N TYR A 132 -4.36 -8.48 20.63
CA TYR A 132 -3.60 -9.54 21.27
C TYR A 132 -4.43 -10.81 21.49
N LEU A 133 -5.68 -10.66 21.99
CA LEU A 133 -6.57 -11.81 22.23
C LEU A 133 -6.91 -12.55 20.93
N GLU A 134 -7.24 -11.83 19.85
CA GLU A 134 -7.51 -12.42 18.54
C GLU A 134 -6.30 -13.17 17.99
N ASN A 135 -5.10 -12.57 18.06
CA ASN A 135 -3.86 -13.18 17.56
C ASN A 135 -3.49 -14.45 18.32
N ASN A 136 -3.72 -14.47 19.63
CA ASN A 136 -3.43 -15.64 20.49
C ASN A 136 -4.62 -16.60 20.64
N SER A 137 -5.71 -16.39 19.87
CA SER A 137 -6.91 -17.24 19.90
C SER A 137 -7.56 -17.35 21.27
N LEU A 138 -7.51 -16.27 22.06
CA LEU A 138 -8.13 -16.16 23.39
C LEU A 138 -9.47 -15.40 23.29
N GLY A 139 -10.40 -15.66 24.21
CA GLY A 139 -11.69 -15.02 24.26
C GLY A 139 -12.26 -14.86 25.66
N ILE A 140 -13.47 -14.28 25.75
CA ILE A 140 -14.17 -14.11 27.04
C ILE A 140 -14.39 -15.48 27.67
N GLY A 141 -13.96 -15.62 28.92
CA GLY A 141 -14.02 -16.84 29.71
C GLY A 141 -12.74 -17.64 29.81
N ASP A 142 -11.76 -17.38 28.92
CA ASP A 142 -10.41 -17.95 28.99
C ASP A 142 -9.59 -17.26 30.08
N GLU A 143 -8.38 -17.77 30.35
CA GLU A 143 -7.46 -17.22 31.35
C GLU A 143 -6.28 -16.51 30.66
N LEU A 144 -5.89 -15.34 31.19
CA LEU A 144 -4.70 -14.60 30.83
C LEU A 144 -3.96 -14.16 32.11
N ALA A 145 -2.67 -14.47 32.23
CA ALA A 145 -1.88 -14.18 33.43
C ALA A 145 -2.50 -14.72 34.75
N GLY A 146 -3.20 -15.88 34.68
CA GLY A 146 -3.90 -16.49 35.82
C GLY A 146 -5.20 -15.77 36.22
N LEU A 147 -5.70 -14.84 35.39
CA LEU A 147 -6.93 -14.09 35.59
C LEU A 147 -7.96 -14.43 34.51
N LYS A 148 -9.25 -14.41 34.87
CA LYS A 148 -10.33 -14.71 33.94
C LYS A 148 -10.67 -13.51 33.06
N ILE A 149 -10.66 -13.69 31.73
CA ILE A 149 -11.04 -12.65 30.78
C ILE A 149 -12.57 -12.44 30.84
N THR A 150 -12.99 -11.23 31.21
CA THR A 150 -14.40 -10.81 31.25
C THR A 150 -14.76 -9.80 30.18
N GLY A 151 -13.78 -9.04 29.69
CA GLY A 151 -13.98 -8.02 28.67
C GLY A 151 -12.86 -7.96 27.64
N ILE A 152 -13.24 -7.53 26.45
CA ILE A 152 -12.34 -7.22 25.34
C ILE A 152 -12.34 -5.71 25.18
N VAL A 153 -11.15 -5.10 25.26
CA VAL A 153 -10.99 -3.65 25.26
C VAL A 153 -10.03 -3.18 24.18
N ALA A 154 -10.10 -1.90 23.82
CA ALA A 154 -9.04 -1.15 23.16
C ALA A 154 -8.63 -0.01 24.08
N LEU A 155 -7.36 0.03 24.48
CA LEU A 155 -6.80 1.11 25.26
C LEU A 155 -6.45 2.27 24.32
N SER A 156 -6.92 3.48 24.62
CA SER A 156 -6.83 4.61 23.71
C SER A 156 -5.41 5.13 23.48
N ASP A 157 -4.53 4.93 24.46
CA ASP A 157 -3.10 5.23 24.43
C ASP A 157 -2.22 4.12 23.82
N TYR A 158 -2.84 2.98 23.45
CA TYR A 158 -2.20 1.84 22.78
C TYR A 158 -2.93 1.45 21.49
N SER A 159 -3.16 2.43 20.61
CA SER A 159 -3.73 2.12 19.28
C SER A 159 -2.81 1.21 18.45
N ALA A 160 -1.52 1.27 18.69
CA ALA A 160 -0.50 0.34 18.21
C ALA A 160 0.23 -0.27 19.42
N LEU A 161 0.36 -1.61 19.45
CA LEU A 161 0.89 -2.35 20.60
C LEU A 161 2.43 -2.33 20.64
N PHE A 162 3.02 -1.16 20.86
CA PHE A 162 4.44 -1.00 21.17
C PHE A 162 4.69 -1.28 22.64
N LYS A 163 5.66 -2.13 22.95
CA LYS A 163 6.06 -2.36 24.33
C LYS A 163 6.89 -1.18 24.86
N ASN A 164 7.88 -0.75 24.08
CA ASN A 164 8.70 0.42 24.36
C ASN A 164 8.64 1.40 23.21
N ASN A 165 8.81 2.68 23.49
CA ASN A 165 8.80 3.73 22.48
C ASN A 165 9.99 3.64 21.50
N THR A 166 11.05 2.94 21.89
CA THR A 166 12.26 2.71 21.07
C THR A 166 12.21 1.44 20.23
N ASP A 167 11.15 0.63 20.34
CA ASP A 167 11.00 -0.58 19.55
C ASP A 167 10.86 -0.22 18.05
N MET A 168 11.47 -1.01 17.18
CA MET A 168 11.44 -0.76 15.74
C MET A 168 10.04 -0.95 15.14
N MET A 169 9.23 -1.82 15.74
CA MET A 169 7.86 -2.11 15.30
C MET A 169 7.02 -2.65 16.45
N LEU A 170 5.71 -2.47 16.36
CA LEU A 170 4.75 -3.08 17.29
C LEU A 170 4.79 -4.63 17.19
N ASP A 171 4.52 -5.31 18.28
CA ASP A 171 4.38 -6.78 18.30
C ASP A 171 3.11 -7.21 19.02
N ALA A 172 2.00 -7.19 18.29
CA ALA A 172 0.70 -7.58 18.81
C ALA A 172 0.55 -9.10 19.09
N ASN A 173 1.54 -9.92 18.77
CA ASN A 173 1.55 -11.34 19.09
C ASN A 173 2.16 -11.60 20.48
N LYS A 174 3.13 -10.76 20.88
CA LYS A 174 3.90 -10.94 22.11
C LYS A 174 3.60 -9.94 23.22
N PHE A 175 3.07 -8.77 22.88
CA PHE A 175 2.76 -7.71 23.83
C PHE A 175 1.27 -7.45 23.94
N CYS A 176 0.77 -7.45 25.18
CA CYS A 176 -0.62 -7.18 25.54
C CYS A 176 -0.72 -6.05 26.54
N VAL A 177 -1.79 -5.26 26.43
CA VAL A 177 -2.19 -4.30 27.48
C VAL A 177 -3.54 -4.71 28.05
N ALA A 178 -3.70 -4.59 29.36
CA ALA A 178 -4.91 -5.05 30.04
C ALA A 178 -5.23 -4.19 31.27
N VAL A 179 -6.47 -4.27 31.72
CA VAL A 179 -6.94 -3.58 32.90
C VAL A 179 -7.61 -4.55 33.89
N VAL A 180 -7.42 -4.28 35.17
CA VAL A 180 -7.96 -5.05 36.27
C VAL A 180 -8.55 -4.12 37.34
N THR A 181 -9.28 -4.69 38.30
CA THR A 181 -9.73 -3.94 39.49
C THR A 181 -8.52 -3.53 40.37
N PRO A 182 -8.62 -2.45 41.15
CA PRO A 182 -7.55 -2.06 42.08
C PRO A 182 -7.13 -3.21 43.04
N GLU A 183 -8.09 -4.01 43.52
CA GLU A 183 -7.81 -5.14 44.40
C GLU A 183 -6.96 -6.23 43.71
N THR A 184 -7.31 -6.55 42.45
CA THR A 184 -6.53 -7.51 41.66
C THR A 184 -5.14 -6.97 41.37
N PHE A 185 -5.04 -5.68 40.99
CA PHE A 185 -3.75 -5.05 40.71
C PHE A 185 -2.80 -5.08 41.90
N ASP A 186 -3.29 -4.76 43.10
CA ASP A 186 -2.47 -4.74 44.32
C ASP A 186 -2.05 -6.17 44.74
N GLY A 187 -2.81 -7.20 44.33
CA GLY A 187 -2.51 -8.62 44.54
C GLY A 187 -1.48 -9.24 43.60
N ILE A 188 -1.13 -8.60 42.47
CA ILE A 188 -0.12 -9.08 41.53
C ILE A 188 1.27 -8.86 42.13
N ASN A 189 2.09 -9.93 42.22
CA ASN A 189 3.39 -9.89 42.84
C ASN A 189 4.53 -9.63 41.82
N GLU A 190 4.42 -8.51 41.13
CA GLU A 190 5.39 -8.02 40.15
C GLU A 190 5.82 -6.59 40.49
N ASN A 191 6.94 -6.15 39.91
CA ASN A 191 7.47 -4.81 40.14
C ASN A 191 6.47 -3.74 39.69
N LEU A 192 6.34 -2.70 40.48
CA LEU A 192 5.48 -1.56 40.20
C LEU A 192 6.25 -0.51 39.40
N HIS A 193 5.75 -0.14 38.25
CA HIS A 193 6.31 0.96 37.46
C HIS A 193 5.50 2.25 37.72
N TYR A 194 6.22 3.32 38.06
CA TYR A 194 5.65 4.61 38.40
C TYR A 194 5.49 5.48 37.17
N CYS A 195 4.44 5.23 36.38
CA CYS A 195 4.08 6.02 35.20
C CYS A 195 3.00 7.05 35.55
N TYR A 196 3.13 8.25 35.03
CA TYR A 196 2.20 9.37 35.23
C TYR A 196 1.92 10.03 33.90
N ALA A 197 0.63 10.12 33.52
CA ALA A 197 0.21 10.89 32.36
C ALA A 197 -0.07 12.35 32.73
N TRP A 198 0.15 13.25 31.79
CA TRP A 198 -0.35 14.63 31.93
C TRP A 198 -1.28 15.03 30.80
N LEU A 199 -2.20 15.94 31.12
CA LEU A 199 -3.02 16.69 30.16
C LEU A 199 -2.65 18.16 30.25
N ASN A 200 -2.40 18.78 29.09
CA ASN A 200 -2.27 20.24 29.02
C ASN A 200 -3.64 20.90 29.30
N ASN A 201 -3.69 21.89 30.14
CA ASN A 201 -4.94 22.63 30.41
C ASN A 201 -5.36 23.52 29.23
N ASP A 202 -4.40 23.88 28.35
CA ASP A 202 -4.65 24.56 27.09
C ASP A 202 -4.39 23.56 25.93
N GLU A 203 -5.45 23.21 25.18
CA GLU A 203 -5.39 22.31 24.04
C GLU A 203 -4.94 23.00 22.74
N SER A 204 -4.79 24.34 22.71
CA SER A 204 -4.45 25.11 21.51
C SER A 204 -2.95 25.32 21.31
N LEU A 205 -2.10 24.65 22.10
CA LEU A 205 -0.65 24.76 22.05
C LEU A 205 -0.08 24.24 20.73
N SER A 206 0.91 24.95 20.18
CA SER A 206 1.72 24.47 19.07
C SER A 206 2.67 23.34 19.52
N ASP A 207 3.21 22.58 18.56
CA ASP A 207 4.18 21.51 18.86
C ASP A 207 5.44 22.03 19.57
N GLU A 208 5.90 23.24 19.22
CA GLU A 208 7.01 23.92 19.88
C GLU A 208 6.67 24.23 21.36
N GLN A 209 5.48 24.77 21.61
CA GLN A 209 5.01 25.06 22.99
C GLN A 209 4.79 23.77 23.80
N CYS A 210 4.37 22.69 23.17
CA CYS A 210 4.26 21.37 23.83
C CYS A 210 5.65 20.81 24.19
N ARG A 211 6.68 21.13 23.38
CA ARG A 211 8.07 20.76 23.66
C ARG A 211 8.61 21.54 24.85
N ASP A 212 8.49 22.89 24.81
CA ASP A 212 8.91 23.75 25.92
C ASP A 212 8.28 23.29 27.24
N LYS A 213 6.98 22.93 27.22
CA LYS A 213 6.29 22.36 28.39
C LYS A 213 6.87 21.04 28.88
N ALA A 214 7.26 20.15 27.98
CA ALA A 214 7.88 18.90 28.37
C ALA A 214 9.27 19.13 29.02
N ASP A 215 10.02 20.10 28.51
CA ASP A 215 11.29 20.52 29.09
C ASP A 215 11.07 21.15 30.48
N ASP A 216 10.08 22.02 30.66
CA ASP A 216 9.69 22.57 31.97
C ASP A 216 9.30 21.47 32.97
N ILE A 217 8.55 20.44 32.50
CA ILE A 217 8.20 19.25 33.31
C ILE A 217 9.46 18.49 33.73
N ALA A 218 10.38 18.25 32.79
CA ALA A 218 11.64 17.57 33.05
C ALA A 218 12.48 18.33 34.07
N ASP A 219 12.59 19.65 33.94
CA ASP A 219 13.34 20.51 34.87
C ASP A 219 12.76 20.43 36.28
N ILE A 220 11.43 20.54 36.42
CA ILE A 220 10.75 20.44 37.71
C ILE A 220 10.92 19.09 38.37
N LEU A 221 10.81 17.99 37.57
CA LEU A 221 10.98 16.63 38.07
C LEU A 221 12.43 16.33 38.50
N SER A 222 13.40 16.83 37.72
CA SER A 222 14.84 16.59 37.99
C SER A 222 15.34 17.17 39.31
N GLU A 223 14.61 18.10 39.93
CA GLU A 223 14.94 18.67 41.25
C GLU A 223 14.77 17.62 42.36
N ASP A 224 13.74 16.76 42.29
CA ASP A 224 13.31 15.91 43.37
C ASP A 224 13.15 14.42 43.03
N CYS A 225 13.17 14.07 41.73
CA CYS A 225 12.84 12.73 41.24
C CYS A 225 13.92 12.19 40.31
N GLU A 226 14.06 10.89 40.28
CA GLU A 226 14.87 10.17 39.29
C GLU A 226 13.97 9.77 38.12
N ILE A 227 14.25 10.36 36.94
CA ILE A 227 13.40 10.22 35.74
C ILE A 227 13.97 9.08 34.89
N SER A 228 13.15 8.06 34.61
CA SER A 228 13.50 6.99 33.67
C SER A 228 13.18 7.39 32.23
N ASP A 229 12.02 8.05 32.00
CA ASP A 229 11.60 8.48 30.66
C ASP A 229 10.59 9.61 30.69
N ILE A 230 10.57 10.45 29.64
CA ILE A 230 9.54 11.49 29.39
C ILE A 230 9.18 11.43 27.92
N ILE A 231 7.92 11.11 27.62
CA ILE A 231 7.43 10.93 26.25
C ILE A 231 6.21 11.82 26.03
N ARG A 232 6.32 12.75 25.05
CA ARG A 232 5.18 13.55 24.63
C ARG A 232 4.26 12.71 23.76
N ARG A 233 2.98 13.03 23.69
CA ARG A 233 2.02 12.37 22.78
C ARG A 233 2.52 12.33 21.34
N ALA A 234 3.11 13.42 20.84
CA ALA A 234 3.62 13.53 19.48
C ALA A 234 4.81 12.60 19.19
N ASP A 235 5.49 12.10 20.23
CA ASP A 235 6.62 11.18 20.14
C ASP A 235 6.27 9.75 20.58
N ASN A 236 5.05 9.52 21.09
CA ASN A 236 4.59 8.22 21.56
C ASN A 236 4.11 7.35 20.40
N GLN A 237 4.94 6.40 19.98
CA GLN A 237 4.62 5.49 18.87
C GLN A 237 3.34 4.68 19.08
N ALA A 238 3.05 4.27 20.31
CA ALA A 238 1.82 3.53 20.63
C ALA A 238 0.55 4.34 20.29
N ILE A 239 0.65 5.66 20.31
CA ILE A 239 -0.45 6.58 19.98
C ILE A 239 -0.40 7.00 18.51
N ILE A 240 0.75 7.53 18.00
CA ILE A 240 0.78 8.23 16.70
C ILE A 240 0.90 7.29 15.49
N PHE A 241 1.59 6.15 15.63
CA PHE A 241 1.92 5.24 14.53
C PHE A 241 0.70 4.87 13.66
N THR A 242 -0.41 4.55 14.30
CA THR A 242 -1.67 4.23 13.61
C THR A 242 -2.18 5.36 12.72
N GLY A 243 -2.08 6.60 13.19
CA GLY A 243 -2.53 7.77 12.44
C GLY A 243 -1.71 8.04 11.19
N ASP A 244 -0.42 7.77 11.24
CA ASP A 244 0.53 7.99 10.14
C ASP A 244 0.40 6.89 9.08
N ASP A 245 0.28 5.62 9.51
CA ASP A 245 0.12 4.49 8.59
C ASP A 245 -1.19 4.54 7.80
N ILE A 246 -2.34 4.85 8.43
CA ILE A 246 -3.62 5.02 7.74
C ILE A 246 -3.52 6.04 6.58
N GLY A 247 -2.64 7.04 6.69
CA GLY A 247 -2.38 8.04 5.65
C GLY A 247 -1.66 7.46 4.44
N SER A 248 -0.65 6.63 4.64
CA SER A 248 0.22 6.05 3.62
C SER A 248 -0.52 5.10 2.69
N ASP A 249 -1.34 4.22 3.21
CA ASP A 249 -2.17 3.28 2.46
C ASP A 249 -3.08 3.95 1.44
N LYS A 250 -3.62 5.12 1.77
CA LYS A 250 -4.48 5.91 0.88
C LYS A 250 -3.74 6.36 -0.38
N ALA A 251 -2.45 6.67 -0.29
CA ALA A 251 -1.63 7.05 -1.43
C ALA A 251 -1.48 5.88 -2.42
N MET A 252 -1.18 4.67 -1.92
CA MET A 252 -1.08 3.45 -2.71
C MET A 252 -2.38 3.16 -3.49
N MET A 253 -3.53 3.17 -2.82
CA MET A 253 -4.82 2.89 -3.45
C MET A 253 -5.24 3.97 -4.46
N THR A 254 -4.91 5.23 -4.20
CA THR A 254 -5.17 6.32 -5.14
C THR A 254 -4.36 6.16 -6.42
N THR A 255 -3.11 5.73 -6.33
CA THR A 255 -2.26 5.48 -7.51
C THR A 255 -2.76 4.28 -8.30
N LEU A 256 -3.15 3.18 -7.65
CA LEU A 256 -3.80 2.06 -8.32
C LEU A 256 -5.03 2.52 -9.11
N LEU A 257 -5.87 3.39 -8.52
CA LEU A 257 -7.02 3.98 -9.20
C LEU A 257 -6.61 4.72 -10.49
N TYR A 258 -5.57 5.56 -10.44
CA TYR A 258 -5.12 6.31 -11.62
C TYR A 258 -4.58 5.39 -12.72
N VAL A 259 -3.82 4.36 -12.38
CA VAL A 259 -3.38 3.34 -13.34
C VAL A 259 -4.58 2.69 -14.03
N VAL A 260 -5.57 2.27 -13.25
CA VAL A 260 -6.79 1.64 -13.80
C VAL A 260 -7.60 2.61 -14.64
N ILE A 261 -7.72 3.90 -14.27
CA ILE A 261 -8.42 4.92 -15.06
C ILE A 261 -7.75 5.13 -16.43
N VAL A 262 -6.42 5.15 -16.50
CA VAL A 262 -5.68 5.24 -17.77
C VAL A 262 -5.99 4.04 -18.65
N ILE A 263 -5.99 2.84 -18.08
CA ILE A 263 -6.36 1.61 -18.79
C ILE A 263 -7.80 1.68 -19.32
N LEU A 264 -8.73 2.12 -18.48
CA LEU A 264 -10.13 2.31 -18.87
C LEU A 264 -10.29 3.33 -20.01
N GLY A 265 -9.62 4.47 -19.92
CA GLY A 265 -9.60 5.48 -20.99
C GLY A 265 -9.14 4.87 -22.32
N PHE A 266 -8.08 4.10 -22.29
CA PHE A 266 -7.58 3.37 -23.46
C PHE A 266 -8.62 2.38 -24.01
N VAL A 267 -9.25 1.56 -23.15
CA VAL A 267 -10.26 0.58 -23.56
C VAL A 267 -11.51 1.27 -24.16
N PHE A 268 -11.97 2.34 -23.52
CA PHE A 268 -13.12 3.09 -24.05
C PHE A 268 -12.79 3.79 -25.39
N ALA A 269 -11.59 4.36 -25.53
CA ALA A 269 -11.14 4.97 -26.79
C ALA A 269 -11.19 3.97 -27.96
N ILE A 270 -10.64 2.78 -27.74
CA ILE A 270 -10.59 1.71 -28.74
C ILE A 270 -11.99 1.18 -29.04
N THR A 271 -12.77 0.95 -28.01
CA THR A 271 -14.12 0.39 -28.13
C THR A 271 -15.03 1.34 -28.88
N THR A 272 -15.01 2.63 -28.57
CA THR A 272 -15.77 3.67 -29.28
C THR A 272 -15.35 3.76 -30.74
N ARG A 273 -14.04 3.76 -30.99
CA ARG A 273 -13.53 3.74 -32.36
C ARG A 273 -14.03 2.53 -33.16
N SER A 274 -13.96 1.34 -32.56
CA SER A 274 -14.42 0.10 -33.20
C SER A 274 -15.92 0.14 -33.52
N THR A 275 -16.73 0.68 -32.60
CA THR A 275 -18.17 0.86 -32.82
C THR A 275 -18.46 1.77 -34.04
N ILE A 276 -17.77 2.92 -34.12
CA ILE A 276 -17.96 3.83 -35.29
C ILE A 276 -17.45 3.21 -36.60
N GLU A 277 -16.33 2.46 -36.56
CA GLU A 277 -15.83 1.74 -37.75
C GLU A 277 -16.85 0.69 -38.24
N GLN A 278 -17.52 -0.03 -37.34
CA GLN A 278 -18.55 -1.03 -37.68
C GLN A 278 -19.86 -0.40 -38.19
N GLU A 279 -20.26 0.69 -37.59
CA GLU A 279 -21.51 1.38 -37.93
C GLU A 279 -21.32 2.51 -38.96
N SER A 280 -20.16 2.56 -39.62
CA SER A 280 -19.82 3.67 -40.54
C SER A 280 -20.86 3.93 -41.60
N GLY A 281 -21.42 2.91 -42.27
CA GLY A 281 -22.48 3.07 -43.25
C GLY A 281 -23.74 3.72 -42.67
N THR A 282 -24.14 3.33 -41.47
CA THR A 282 -25.27 3.93 -40.75
C THR A 282 -25.00 5.39 -40.39
N VAL A 283 -23.80 5.68 -39.87
CA VAL A 283 -23.36 7.05 -39.57
C VAL A 283 -23.35 7.90 -40.81
N GLY A 284 -22.82 7.37 -41.92
CA GLY A 284 -22.83 8.05 -43.23
C GLY A 284 -24.23 8.35 -43.75
N THR A 285 -25.15 7.39 -43.63
CA THR A 285 -26.56 7.56 -44.03
C THR A 285 -27.27 8.61 -43.17
N LEU A 286 -27.06 8.61 -41.86
CA LEU A 286 -27.64 9.60 -40.95
C LEU A 286 -27.11 11.00 -41.25
N LEU A 287 -25.80 11.15 -41.48
CA LEU A 287 -25.21 12.44 -41.88
C LEU A 287 -25.76 12.92 -43.23
N ALA A 288 -25.90 12.03 -44.21
CA ALA A 288 -26.51 12.34 -45.51
C ALA A 288 -28.01 12.71 -45.41
N SER A 289 -28.70 12.18 -44.40
CA SER A 289 -30.11 12.49 -44.11
C SER A 289 -30.30 13.77 -43.29
N GLY A 290 -29.24 14.55 -43.03
CA GLY A 290 -29.31 15.86 -42.40
C GLY A 290 -29.08 15.87 -40.87
N TYR A 291 -28.73 14.74 -40.24
CA TYR A 291 -28.32 14.76 -38.86
C TYR A 291 -26.97 15.48 -38.69
N THR A 292 -26.86 16.28 -37.65
CA THR A 292 -25.61 16.99 -37.34
C THR A 292 -24.56 16.08 -36.70
N ARG A 293 -23.30 16.45 -36.87
CA ARG A 293 -22.18 15.72 -36.23
C ARG A 293 -22.32 15.70 -34.73
N ASP A 294 -22.77 16.78 -34.11
CA ASP A 294 -22.95 16.92 -32.67
C ASP A 294 -24.07 16.03 -32.13
N GLU A 295 -25.15 15.84 -32.89
CA GLU A 295 -26.22 14.91 -32.53
C GLU A 295 -25.71 13.47 -32.50
N LEU A 296 -24.87 13.08 -33.45
CA LEU A 296 -24.27 11.76 -33.48
C LEU A 296 -23.22 11.58 -32.38
N ILE A 297 -22.39 12.60 -32.13
CA ILE A 297 -21.46 12.56 -30.98
C ILE A 297 -22.22 12.34 -29.67
N ARG A 298 -23.27 13.11 -29.41
CA ARG A 298 -24.10 12.93 -28.20
C ARG A 298 -24.74 11.54 -28.13
N HIS A 299 -25.19 11.00 -29.27
CA HIS A 299 -25.79 9.66 -29.33
C HIS A 299 -24.77 8.58 -28.93
N TYR A 300 -23.57 8.57 -29.55
CA TYR A 300 -22.55 7.55 -29.29
C TYR A 300 -21.81 7.73 -27.95
N MET A 301 -21.86 8.94 -27.38
CA MET A 301 -21.39 9.18 -25.98
C MET A 301 -22.37 8.63 -24.95
N ALA A 302 -23.65 8.53 -25.25
CA ALA A 302 -24.67 8.20 -24.25
C ALA A 302 -24.43 6.85 -23.59
N MET A 303 -24.13 5.79 -24.35
CA MET A 303 -23.92 4.45 -23.79
C MET A 303 -22.67 4.33 -22.91
N PRO A 304 -21.46 4.77 -23.32
CA PRO A 304 -20.31 4.81 -22.44
C PRO A 304 -20.57 5.54 -21.12
N ILE A 305 -21.21 6.72 -21.19
CA ILE A 305 -21.51 7.53 -19.98
C ILE A 305 -22.54 6.83 -19.08
N ILE A 306 -23.63 6.27 -19.65
CA ILE A 306 -24.64 5.55 -18.86
C ILE A 306 -24.03 4.34 -18.16
N VAL A 307 -23.23 3.54 -18.88
CA VAL A 307 -22.57 2.37 -18.30
C VAL A 307 -21.60 2.77 -17.19
N THR A 308 -20.81 3.83 -17.41
CA THR A 308 -19.88 4.35 -16.39
C THR A 308 -20.62 4.85 -15.15
N LEU A 309 -21.71 5.62 -15.35
CA LEU A 309 -22.48 6.17 -14.23
C LEU A 309 -23.13 5.07 -13.40
N ILE A 310 -23.78 4.08 -14.06
CA ILE A 310 -24.41 2.95 -13.35
C ILE A 310 -23.36 2.11 -12.64
N ALA A 311 -22.22 1.84 -13.29
CA ALA A 311 -21.12 1.11 -12.69
C ALA A 311 -20.54 1.84 -11.48
N ALA A 312 -20.36 3.17 -11.55
CA ALA A 312 -19.90 3.98 -10.45
C ALA A 312 -20.87 3.99 -9.27
N ILE A 313 -22.19 4.11 -9.53
CA ILE A 313 -23.20 4.04 -8.48
C ILE A 313 -23.18 2.69 -7.79
N ILE A 314 -23.24 1.59 -8.55
CA ILE A 314 -23.25 0.22 -7.97
C ILE A 314 -21.90 -0.08 -7.30
N GLY A 315 -20.78 0.35 -7.90
CA GLY A 315 -19.47 0.22 -7.30
C GLY A 315 -19.37 0.95 -5.95
N ASN A 316 -19.86 2.18 -5.85
CA ASN A 316 -19.91 2.89 -4.57
C ASN A 316 -20.83 2.21 -3.55
N ILE A 317 -22.00 1.71 -3.96
CA ILE A 317 -22.86 0.94 -3.05
C ILE A 317 -22.10 -0.27 -2.49
N LEU A 318 -21.41 -1.04 -3.34
CA LEU A 318 -20.58 -2.15 -2.90
C LEU A 318 -19.41 -1.69 -2.03
N GLY A 319 -18.78 -0.57 -2.40
CA GLY A 319 -17.71 0.07 -1.62
C GLY A 319 -18.17 0.43 -0.21
N TYR A 320 -19.29 1.12 -0.08
CA TYR A 320 -19.84 1.55 1.20
C TYR A 320 -20.50 0.43 2.04
N THR A 321 -20.69 -0.75 1.48
CA THR A 321 -21.32 -1.88 2.19
C THR A 321 -20.33 -3.02 2.45
N ALA A 322 -20.08 -3.86 1.47
CA ALA A 322 -19.29 -5.07 1.63
C ALA A 322 -17.79 -4.80 1.67
N VAL A 323 -17.27 -3.99 0.72
CA VAL A 323 -15.82 -3.83 0.55
C VAL A 323 -15.23 -3.00 1.70
N LYS A 324 -15.92 -1.97 2.18
CA LYS A 324 -15.44 -1.20 3.33
C LYS A 324 -15.27 -2.06 4.59
N ASN A 325 -16.19 -3.02 4.83
CA ASN A 325 -16.10 -3.89 6.01
C ASN A 325 -14.86 -4.79 5.91
N TYR A 326 -14.58 -5.29 4.71
CA TYR A 326 -13.35 -6.03 4.47
C TYR A 326 -12.10 -5.16 4.66
N CYS A 327 -12.07 -3.94 4.10
CA CYS A 327 -10.96 -3.01 4.30
C CYS A 327 -10.81 -2.59 5.77
N ALA A 328 -11.91 -2.34 6.47
CA ALA A 328 -11.87 -2.04 7.90
C ALA A 328 -11.31 -3.19 8.73
N SER A 329 -11.64 -4.44 8.37
CA SER A 329 -11.08 -5.59 9.08
C SER A 329 -9.57 -5.71 8.94
N LEU A 330 -8.95 -5.17 7.88
CA LEU A 330 -7.50 -5.12 7.74
C LEU A 330 -6.88 -4.22 8.83
N TYR A 331 -7.43 -3.01 9.01
CA TYR A 331 -6.97 -2.11 10.08
C TYR A 331 -7.17 -2.68 11.47
N TYR A 332 -8.29 -3.37 11.71
CA TYR A 332 -8.51 -4.06 12.99
C TYR A 332 -7.57 -5.26 13.23
N HIS A 333 -7.00 -5.86 12.20
CA HIS A 333 -5.96 -6.88 12.36
C HIS A 333 -4.55 -6.29 12.56
N SER A 334 -4.38 -5.00 12.27
CA SER A 334 -3.10 -4.30 12.45
C SER A 334 -3.06 -3.50 13.75
N TYR A 335 -4.21 -2.93 14.17
CA TYR A 335 -4.27 -1.93 15.23
C TYR A 335 -5.40 -2.19 16.21
N SER A 336 -5.15 -1.78 17.48
CA SER A 336 -6.16 -1.80 18.54
C SER A 336 -7.02 -0.51 18.50
N LEU A 337 -7.85 -0.40 17.47
CA LEU A 337 -8.69 0.77 17.26
C LEU A 337 -10.05 0.62 17.95
N PRO A 338 -10.62 1.73 18.44
CA PRO A 338 -12.00 1.76 18.93
C PRO A 338 -13.01 1.51 17.80
N THR A 339 -14.26 1.22 18.14
CA THR A 339 -15.33 1.06 17.16
C THR A 339 -15.54 2.34 16.35
N TYR A 340 -15.59 2.21 15.02
CA TYR A 340 -15.81 3.34 14.13
C TYR A 340 -17.23 3.37 13.54
N VAL A 341 -17.66 4.56 13.15
CA VAL A 341 -18.91 4.76 12.40
C VAL A 341 -18.55 5.13 10.96
N THR A 342 -19.22 4.48 10.00
CA THR A 342 -18.99 4.79 8.57
C THR A 342 -19.48 6.19 8.25
N LEU A 343 -18.59 7.05 7.82
CA LEU A 343 -18.88 8.42 7.43
C LEU A 343 -18.97 8.56 5.90
N TRP A 344 -19.76 9.54 5.45
CA TRP A 344 -19.76 9.95 4.06
C TRP A 344 -18.41 10.62 3.72
N ASN A 345 -17.74 10.10 2.69
CA ASN A 345 -16.47 10.64 2.22
C ASN A 345 -16.62 11.27 0.84
N ALA A 346 -16.63 12.61 0.79
CA ALA A 346 -16.76 13.40 -0.44
C ALA A 346 -15.57 13.14 -1.40
N GLU A 347 -14.37 12.96 -0.87
CA GLU A 347 -13.16 12.66 -1.65
C GLU A 347 -13.28 11.31 -2.36
N ALA A 348 -13.75 10.27 -1.64
CA ALA A 348 -14.04 8.96 -2.22
C ALA A 348 -15.01 9.10 -3.39
N PHE A 349 -16.11 9.80 -3.20
CA PHE A 349 -17.11 10.03 -4.26
C PHE A 349 -16.54 10.77 -5.48
N ILE A 350 -15.77 11.84 -5.26
CA ILE A 350 -15.15 12.62 -6.34
C ILE A 350 -14.16 11.74 -7.12
N LYS A 351 -13.23 11.09 -6.40
CA LYS A 351 -12.18 10.28 -7.03
C LYS A 351 -12.74 9.06 -7.78
N THR A 352 -13.74 8.38 -7.21
CA THR A 352 -14.27 7.11 -7.77
C THR A 352 -15.46 7.29 -8.73
N THR A 353 -16.15 8.42 -8.69
CA THR A 353 -17.32 8.69 -9.55
C THR A 353 -17.06 9.81 -10.53
N LEU A 354 -16.75 11.02 -10.03
CA LEU A 354 -16.66 12.20 -10.89
C LEU A 354 -15.46 12.11 -11.83
N VAL A 355 -14.28 11.78 -11.31
CA VAL A 355 -13.03 11.71 -12.10
C VAL A 355 -13.13 10.66 -13.22
N PRO A 356 -13.51 9.39 -12.97
CA PRO A 356 -13.69 8.41 -14.03
C PRO A 356 -14.75 8.82 -15.07
N CYS A 357 -15.89 9.36 -14.64
CA CYS A 357 -16.93 9.83 -15.55
C CYS A 357 -16.43 10.94 -16.48
N VAL A 358 -15.74 11.93 -15.95
CA VAL A 358 -15.18 13.05 -16.73
C VAL A 358 -14.10 12.55 -17.69
N LEU A 359 -13.16 11.73 -17.23
CA LEU A 359 -12.07 11.20 -18.06
C LEU A 359 -12.59 10.32 -19.21
N ILE A 360 -13.56 9.45 -18.93
CA ILE A 360 -14.19 8.62 -19.96
C ILE A 360 -14.98 9.50 -20.94
N ALA A 361 -15.75 10.47 -20.46
CA ALA A 361 -16.50 11.40 -21.30
C ALA A 361 -15.56 12.19 -22.23
N VAL A 362 -14.46 12.74 -21.71
CA VAL A 362 -13.45 13.47 -22.47
C VAL A 362 -12.79 12.56 -23.50
N THR A 363 -12.37 11.36 -23.09
CA THR A 363 -11.70 10.39 -23.98
C THR A 363 -12.63 9.98 -25.13
N VAL A 364 -13.86 9.61 -24.83
CA VAL A 364 -14.87 9.23 -25.84
C VAL A 364 -15.19 10.41 -26.75
N TYR A 365 -15.37 11.60 -26.19
CA TYR A 365 -15.61 12.83 -26.97
C TYR A 365 -14.47 13.10 -27.95
N VAL A 366 -13.23 13.09 -27.52
CA VAL A 366 -12.04 13.33 -28.36
C VAL A 366 -11.98 12.33 -29.52
N VAL A 367 -12.23 11.04 -29.24
CA VAL A 367 -12.23 9.99 -30.26
C VAL A 367 -13.35 10.23 -31.27
N LEU A 368 -14.58 10.48 -30.81
CA LEU A 368 -15.73 10.74 -31.67
C LEU A 368 -15.54 12.01 -32.50
N TRP A 369 -15.09 13.10 -31.89
CA TRP A 369 -14.85 14.37 -32.58
C TRP A 369 -13.80 14.23 -33.69
N ARG A 370 -12.69 13.50 -33.44
CA ARG A 370 -11.68 13.21 -34.46
C ARG A 370 -12.26 12.39 -35.62
N MET A 371 -13.09 11.40 -35.33
CA MET A 371 -13.70 10.54 -36.35
C MET A 371 -14.78 11.28 -37.14
N MET A 372 -15.62 12.03 -36.46
CA MET A 372 -16.74 12.78 -37.14
C MET A 372 -16.27 13.95 -38.03
N ARG A 373 -14.98 14.34 -37.95
CA ARG A 373 -14.38 15.31 -38.89
C ARG A 373 -14.20 14.77 -40.30
N LEU A 374 -14.24 13.46 -40.49
CA LEU A 374 -14.09 12.84 -41.80
C LEU A 374 -15.27 13.21 -42.72
N PRO A 375 -15.04 13.28 -44.05
CA PRO A 375 -16.10 13.52 -45.03
C PRO A 375 -17.17 12.40 -45.00
N VAL A 376 -18.44 12.75 -45.26
CA VAL A 376 -19.57 11.80 -45.27
C VAL A 376 -19.33 10.64 -46.26
N GLN A 377 -18.68 10.91 -47.39
CA GLN A 377 -18.31 9.89 -48.38
C GLN A 377 -17.44 8.79 -47.81
N ASN A 378 -16.55 9.13 -46.87
CA ASN A 378 -15.67 8.13 -46.25
C ASN A 378 -16.46 7.17 -45.36
N PHE A 379 -17.50 7.64 -44.69
CA PHE A 379 -18.41 6.80 -43.91
C PHE A 379 -19.21 5.85 -44.80
N LEU A 380 -19.79 6.38 -45.89
CA LEU A 380 -20.57 5.59 -46.83
C LEU A 380 -19.75 4.54 -47.59
N ARG A 381 -18.48 4.85 -47.87
CA ARG A 381 -17.54 3.92 -48.52
C ARG A 381 -16.79 2.99 -47.55
N HIS A 382 -17.09 3.08 -46.26
CA HIS A 382 -16.34 2.39 -45.18
C HIS A 382 -14.82 2.69 -45.20
N GLU A 383 -14.40 3.85 -45.75
CA GLU A 383 -13.02 4.30 -45.89
C GLU A 383 -12.66 5.31 -44.77
N LEU A 384 -12.82 4.91 -43.50
CA LEU A 384 -12.50 5.77 -42.33
C LEU A 384 -11.00 5.94 -42.08
N ARG A 385 -10.16 5.29 -42.86
CA ARG A 385 -8.70 5.45 -42.81
C ARG A 385 -8.24 6.25 -44.03
N THR A 386 -7.39 7.26 -43.81
CA THR A 386 -6.61 7.88 -44.88
C THR A 386 -5.88 6.79 -45.66
N ARG A 387 -6.10 6.73 -46.99
CA ARG A 387 -5.41 5.83 -47.90
C ARG A 387 -3.90 6.08 -47.89
N LYS A 388 -3.19 5.60 -46.90
CA LYS A 388 -1.77 5.19 -47.13
C LYS A 388 -1.83 3.89 -47.90
N LYS A 389 -1.19 3.87 -49.11
CA LYS A 389 -1.04 2.66 -49.91
C LYS A 389 -0.85 1.45 -49.01
N GLN A 390 -1.82 0.52 -49.02
CA GLN A 390 -1.65 -0.73 -48.28
C GLN A 390 -0.45 -1.43 -48.88
N TYR A 391 0.67 -1.37 -48.18
CA TYR A 391 1.82 -2.17 -48.51
C TYR A 391 1.44 -3.64 -48.30
N VAL A 392 1.21 -4.36 -49.38
CA VAL A 392 0.98 -5.80 -49.38
C VAL A 392 2.33 -6.45 -49.58
N PRO A 393 2.99 -6.96 -48.51
CA PRO A 393 4.26 -7.61 -48.67
C PRO A 393 4.09 -8.87 -49.51
N THR A 394 4.94 -9.05 -50.50
CA THR A 394 5.04 -10.29 -51.28
C THR A 394 5.76 -11.35 -50.41
N LEU A 395 4.95 -12.14 -49.73
CA LEU A 395 5.47 -13.26 -48.90
C LEU A 395 5.76 -14.45 -49.80
N ARG A 396 7.05 -14.75 -50.04
CA ARG A 396 7.51 -15.83 -50.92
C ARG A 396 7.81 -17.14 -50.14
N ALA A 397 8.05 -17.11 -48.85
CA ALA A 397 8.42 -18.26 -48.01
C ALA A 397 7.28 -18.77 -47.13
N GLY A 398 7.13 -20.08 -46.99
CA GLY A 398 6.19 -20.77 -46.14
C GLY A 398 4.94 -21.31 -46.82
N SER A 399 4.17 -22.15 -46.11
CA SER A 399 2.92 -22.75 -46.58
C SER A 399 1.85 -21.64 -46.85
N ILE A 400 0.81 -21.98 -47.62
CA ILE A 400 -0.31 -21.07 -47.94
C ILE A 400 -0.94 -20.56 -46.65
N ILE A 401 -1.12 -21.41 -45.64
CA ILE A 401 -1.70 -21.10 -44.34
C ILE A 401 -0.82 -20.11 -43.56
N GLU A 402 0.51 -20.34 -43.54
CA GLU A 402 1.45 -19.41 -42.87
C GLU A 402 1.50 -18.06 -43.54
N ARG A 403 1.51 -18.01 -44.87
CA ARG A 403 1.44 -16.75 -45.63
C ARG A 403 0.15 -16.00 -45.34
N PHE A 404 -0.96 -16.72 -45.26
CA PHE A 404 -2.26 -16.12 -44.93
C PHE A 404 -2.24 -15.53 -43.49
N ARG A 405 -1.76 -16.29 -42.51
CA ARG A 405 -1.64 -15.79 -41.09
C ARG A 405 -0.77 -14.53 -40.98
N LYS A 406 0.42 -14.56 -41.60
CA LYS A 406 1.32 -13.40 -41.67
C LYS A 406 0.64 -12.19 -42.33
N ARG A 407 -0.12 -12.41 -43.41
CA ARG A 407 -0.85 -11.37 -44.12
C ARG A 407 -1.96 -10.78 -43.24
N VAL A 408 -2.73 -11.60 -42.54
CA VAL A 408 -3.76 -11.15 -41.57
C VAL A 408 -3.17 -10.25 -40.51
N ILE A 409 -2.01 -10.62 -39.93
CA ILE A 409 -1.32 -9.80 -38.92
C ILE A 409 -0.86 -8.47 -39.54
N LEU A 410 -0.19 -8.50 -40.67
CA LEU A 410 0.38 -7.32 -41.32
C LEU A 410 -0.71 -6.34 -41.83
N GLN A 411 -1.84 -6.86 -42.31
CA GLN A 411 -2.98 -6.03 -42.73
C GLN A 411 -3.71 -5.38 -41.54
N ASN A 412 -3.72 -6.04 -40.39
CA ASN A 412 -4.38 -5.59 -39.17
C ASN A 412 -3.42 -5.05 -38.10
N ARG A 413 -2.24 -4.53 -38.51
CA ARG A 413 -1.19 -4.05 -37.58
C ARG A 413 -1.73 -3.19 -36.43
N SER A 414 -2.60 -2.24 -36.75
CA SER A 414 -3.20 -1.36 -35.74
C SER A 414 -4.00 -2.13 -34.66
N ALA A 415 -4.70 -3.21 -35.03
CA ALA A 415 -5.45 -4.02 -34.07
C ALA A 415 -4.52 -4.83 -33.17
N TYR A 416 -3.43 -5.38 -33.74
CA TYR A 416 -2.46 -6.15 -32.98
C TYR A 416 -1.57 -5.27 -32.12
N ILE A 417 -1.21 -4.04 -32.55
CA ILE A 417 -0.54 -3.06 -31.68
C ILE A 417 -1.45 -2.68 -30.49
N THR A 418 -2.73 -2.49 -30.74
CA THR A 418 -3.70 -2.24 -29.68
C THR A 418 -3.80 -3.40 -28.70
N LEU A 419 -3.81 -4.63 -29.21
CA LEU A 419 -3.79 -5.85 -28.39
C LEU A 419 -2.50 -5.93 -27.56
N PHE A 420 -1.35 -5.64 -28.16
CA PHE A 420 -0.05 -5.60 -27.48
C PHE A 420 -0.04 -4.60 -26.29
N ILE A 421 -0.46 -3.35 -26.54
CA ILE A 421 -0.55 -2.33 -25.49
C ILE A 421 -1.52 -2.75 -24.40
N GLY A 422 -2.65 -3.34 -24.76
CA GLY A 422 -3.62 -3.80 -23.77
C GLY A 422 -3.14 -4.99 -22.94
N ILE A 423 -2.35 -5.91 -23.53
CA ILE A 423 -1.70 -7.00 -22.80
C ILE A 423 -0.62 -6.43 -21.88
N LEU A 424 0.12 -5.40 -22.30
CA LEU A 424 1.06 -4.71 -21.44
C LEU A 424 0.36 -4.15 -20.18
N PHE A 425 -0.73 -3.41 -20.36
CA PHE A 425 -1.49 -2.89 -19.22
C PHE A 425 -2.05 -3.99 -18.33
N ALA A 426 -2.53 -5.08 -18.93
CA ALA A 426 -3.01 -6.22 -18.18
C ALA A 426 -1.89 -6.89 -17.35
N ASN A 427 -0.69 -7.01 -17.93
CA ASN A 427 0.47 -7.56 -17.23
C ASN A 427 0.96 -6.64 -16.10
N VAL A 428 0.91 -5.32 -16.27
CA VAL A 428 1.22 -4.36 -15.18
C VAL A 428 0.27 -4.56 -14.00
N LEU A 429 -1.05 -4.69 -14.26
CA LEU A 429 -2.03 -4.95 -13.20
C LEU A 429 -1.82 -6.31 -12.53
N LEU A 430 -1.52 -7.35 -13.31
CA LEU A 430 -1.27 -8.68 -12.76
C LEU A 430 0.01 -8.71 -11.92
N MET A 431 1.06 -8.05 -12.37
CA MET A 431 2.32 -7.93 -11.63
C MET A 431 2.12 -7.18 -10.32
N PHE A 432 1.35 -6.09 -10.33
CA PHE A 432 1.00 -5.34 -9.12
C PHE A 432 0.35 -6.24 -8.04
N GLY A 433 -0.51 -7.17 -8.45
CA GLY A 433 -1.14 -8.11 -7.53
C GLY A 433 -0.27 -9.27 -7.05
N LEU A 434 0.91 -9.49 -7.66
CA LEU A 434 1.77 -10.64 -7.36
C LEU A 434 3.08 -10.27 -6.68
N ILE A 435 3.47 -8.99 -6.70
CA ILE A 435 4.84 -8.59 -6.36
C ILE A 435 5.07 -8.39 -4.85
N MET A 436 4.04 -7.97 -4.09
CA MET A 436 4.23 -7.57 -2.69
C MET A 436 4.70 -8.69 -1.77
N PRO A 437 4.08 -9.89 -1.73
CA PRO A 437 4.57 -10.94 -0.84
C PRO A 437 6.04 -11.30 -1.06
N PRO A 438 6.53 -11.52 -2.32
CA PRO A 438 7.94 -11.76 -2.56
C PRO A 438 8.89 -10.63 -2.18
N ILE A 439 8.42 -9.37 -2.18
CA ILE A 439 9.23 -8.24 -1.71
C ILE A 439 9.44 -8.33 -0.20
N LEU A 440 8.38 -8.66 0.56
CA LEU A 440 8.48 -8.83 2.01
C LEU A 440 9.36 -10.03 2.38
N ASP A 441 9.20 -11.16 1.70
CA ASP A 441 10.06 -12.34 1.91
C ASP A 441 11.54 -12.01 1.63
N ASN A 442 11.81 -11.29 0.52
CA ASN A 442 13.17 -10.89 0.18
C ASN A 442 13.75 -9.89 1.19
N PHE A 443 12.94 -8.96 1.69
CA PHE A 443 13.39 -8.03 2.72
C PHE A 443 13.80 -8.76 4.00
N LYS A 444 13.02 -9.76 4.45
CA LYS A 444 13.39 -10.59 5.60
C LYS A 444 14.73 -11.29 5.39
N GLU A 445 14.91 -11.92 4.23
CA GLU A 445 16.16 -12.63 3.89
C GLU A 445 17.35 -11.65 3.84
N GLU A 446 17.21 -10.52 3.14
CA GLU A 446 18.27 -9.50 3.05
C GLU A 446 18.58 -8.84 4.41
N ALA A 447 17.57 -8.54 5.24
CA ALA A 447 17.78 -7.93 6.56
C ALA A 447 18.57 -8.87 7.48
N LEU A 448 18.30 -10.18 7.43
CA LEU A 448 19.03 -11.18 8.20
C LEU A 448 20.44 -11.42 7.65
N ASP A 449 20.60 -11.47 6.33
CA ASP A 449 21.90 -11.69 5.68
C ASP A 449 22.85 -10.52 5.87
N THR A 450 22.31 -9.29 5.99
CA THR A 450 23.10 -8.06 6.16
C THR A 450 23.08 -7.51 7.59
N ARG A 451 22.61 -8.28 8.58
CA ARG A 451 22.62 -7.85 9.96
C ARG A 451 24.04 -7.64 10.48
N LEU A 452 24.23 -6.65 11.32
CA LEU A 452 25.53 -6.32 11.87
C LEU A 452 25.98 -7.34 12.95
N SER A 453 25.05 -7.75 13.83
CA SER A 453 25.30 -8.74 14.90
C SER A 453 23.99 -9.43 15.26
N ASP A 454 24.08 -10.52 16.05
CA ASP A 454 22.90 -11.24 16.55
C ASP A 454 22.15 -10.44 17.63
N TYR A 455 22.89 -9.62 18.40
CA TYR A 455 22.34 -8.70 19.41
C TYR A 455 22.97 -7.33 19.23
N GLN A 456 22.15 -6.28 19.14
CA GLN A 456 22.57 -4.89 19.18
C GLN A 456 21.96 -4.25 20.44
N TYR A 457 22.79 -4.02 21.45
CA TYR A 457 22.37 -3.37 22.70
C TYR A 457 22.44 -1.85 22.51
N ILE A 458 21.35 -1.15 22.76
CA ILE A 458 21.31 0.31 22.83
C ILE A 458 21.20 0.68 24.32
N LEU A 459 22.10 1.53 24.77
CA LEU A 459 22.25 1.89 26.19
C LEU A 459 21.73 3.32 26.42
N LYS A 460 21.06 3.54 27.55
CA LYS A 460 20.68 4.88 28.03
C LYS A 460 21.92 5.65 28.49
N VAL A 461 22.86 4.97 29.14
CA VAL A 461 24.12 5.52 29.61
C VAL A 461 25.27 4.59 29.25
N PRO A 462 26.48 5.10 28.93
CA PRO A 462 27.65 4.25 28.65
C PRO A 462 27.99 3.35 29.83
N THR A 463 27.72 2.06 29.72
CA THR A 463 27.99 1.05 30.75
C THR A 463 28.96 0.00 30.23
N LEU A 464 29.99 -0.35 30.97
CA LEU A 464 30.99 -1.33 30.55
C LEU A 464 30.48 -2.76 30.75
N THR A 465 30.79 -3.64 29.79
CA THR A 465 30.57 -5.10 29.86
C THR A 465 31.88 -5.83 30.09
N GLU A 466 31.82 -6.98 30.75
CA GLU A 466 32.96 -7.90 30.94
C GLU A 466 33.24 -8.75 29.69
N ASN A 467 32.31 -8.76 28.71
CA ASN A 467 32.47 -9.54 27.49
C ASN A 467 33.45 -8.85 26.52
N GLU A 468 34.64 -9.42 26.36
CA GLU A 468 35.69 -8.90 25.48
C GLU A 468 35.34 -8.97 24.00
N ASP A 469 34.36 -9.79 23.58
CA ASP A 469 33.91 -9.91 22.23
C ASP A 469 32.84 -8.86 21.85
N ALA A 470 32.21 -8.25 22.83
CA ALA A 470 31.28 -7.13 22.59
C ALA A 470 32.02 -5.91 22.06
N GLU A 471 31.50 -5.32 20.99
CA GLU A 471 32.11 -4.17 20.30
C GLU A 471 31.28 -2.92 20.53
N PRO A 472 31.84 -1.87 21.21
CA PRO A 472 31.10 -0.64 21.42
C PRO A 472 30.94 0.17 20.14
N PHE A 473 29.72 0.68 19.91
CA PHE A 473 29.37 1.60 18.82
C PHE A 473 28.63 2.84 19.35
N CYS A 474 28.46 3.82 18.48
CA CYS A 474 27.62 4.98 18.73
C CYS A 474 26.43 4.95 17.78
N LEU A 475 25.27 5.41 18.24
CA LEU A 475 24.06 5.53 17.45
C LEU A 475 23.35 6.84 17.79
N THR A 476 22.87 7.53 16.75
CA THR A 476 21.91 8.63 16.87
C THR A 476 20.97 8.61 15.68
N SER A 477 19.82 9.26 15.80
CA SER A 477 18.87 9.42 14.71
C SER A 477 18.85 10.89 14.27
N LEU A 478 18.84 11.10 12.95
CA LEU A 478 18.68 12.41 12.33
C LEU A 478 17.57 12.35 11.29
N ASN A 479 16.92 13.48 11.02
CA ASN A 479 15.87 13.60 10.03
C ASN A 479 16.36 14.25 8.74
N THR A 480 15.77 13.86 7.62
CA THR A 480 15.90 14.58 6.35
C THR A 480 14.97 15.78 6.30
N ASP A 481 15.09 16.62 5.25
CA ASP A 481 14.14 17.73 4.96
C ASP A 481 12.67 17.27 4.81
N THR A 482 12.45 15.99 4.60
CA THR A 482 11.11 15.37 4.47
C THR A 482 10.64 14.63 5.72
N ASP A 483 11.25 14.90 6.87
CA ASP A 483 11.00 14.24 8.16
C ASP A 483 11.22 12.71 8.15
N GLU A 484 12.05 12.21 7.23
CA GLU A 484 12.44 10.81 7.21
C GLU A 484 13.59 10.57 8.20
N GLU A 485 13.42 9.65 9.11
CA GLU A 485 14.43 9.31 10.11
C GLU A 485 15.53 8.43 9.53
N ILE A 486 16.78 8.79 9.75
CA ILE A 486 17.98 8.06 9.33
C ILE A 486 18.84 7.77 10.55
N SER A 487 19.13 6.48 10.78
CA SER A 487 20.04 6.05 11.83
C SER A 487 21.49 6.34 11.46
N VAL A 488 22.23 7.00 12.31
CA VAL A 488 23.65 7.31 12.09
C VAL A 488 24.49 6.48 13.04
N TYR A 489 25.29 5.56 12.49
CA TYR A 489 26.16 4.65 13.23
C TYR A 489 27.61 5.13 13.23
N GLY A 490 28.21 5.21 14.41
CA GLY A 490 29.64 5.38 14.63
C GLY A 490 30.29 4.04 14.99
N VAL A 491 30.96 3.38 14.03
CA VAL A 491 31.51 2.03 14.21
C VAL A 491 33.04 2.05 14.22
N LYS A 492 33.68 1.01 14.80
CA LYS A 492 35.14 0.89 14.77
C LYS A 492 35.63 0.71 13.33
N HIS A 493 36.78 1.27 13.00
CA HIS A 493 37.38 1.20 11.66
C HIS A 493 37.73 -0.23 11.19
N ALA A 494 37.98 -1.14 12.13
CA ALA A 494 38.18 -2.57 11.87
C ALA A 494 37.20 -3.36 12.73
N SER A 495 35.92 -3.12 12.51
CA SER A 495 34.85 -3.80 13.22
C SER A 495 34.81 -5.29 12.87
N LYS A 496 34.54 -6.16 13.85
CA LYS A 496 34.28 -7.58 13.62
C LYS A 496 32.87 -7.81 13.06
N TYR A 497 31.96 -6.87 13.30
CA TYR A 497 30.53 -6.96 13.08
C TYR A 497 30.09 -6.16 11.85
N ALA A 498 30.57 -4.93 11.74
CA ALA A 498 30.33 -4.09 10.58
C ALA A 498 31.48 -4.28 9.56
N ASP A 499 31.50 -5.45 8.90
CA ASP A 499 32.52 -5.79 7.90
C ASP A 499 32.29 -5.06 6.59
N PHE A 500 32.43 -3.74 6.65
CA PHE A 500 32.43 -2.92 5.43
C PHE A 500 33.82 -3.00 4.79
N SER A 501 33.86 -3.24 3.49
CA SER A 501 35.11 -3.36 2.72
C SER A 501 36.04 -2.14 2.87
N PHE A 502 35.50 -0.99 3.24
CA PHE A 502 36.22 0.23 3.55
C PHE A 502 35.31 1.22 4.31
N LEU A 503 35.76 1.70 5.47
CA LEU A 503 35.11 2.79 6.19
C LEU A 503 35.94 4.08 6.01
N PRO A 504 35.38 5.18 5.48
CA PRO A 504 36.14 6.40 5.21
C PRO A 504 36.68 7.00 6.53
N SER A 505 37.98 7.41 6.48
CA SER A 505 38.62 8.07 7.62
C SER A 505 38.49 9.59 7.54
N GLU A 506 38.08 10.12 6.38
CA GLU A 506 37.92 11.55 6.15
C GLU A 506 36.69 12.08 6.89
N LYS A 507 36.85 13.20 7.60
CA LYS A 507 35.74 13.82 8.32
C LYS A 507 34.61 14.23 7.38
N GLY A 508 33.40 13.87 7.72
CA GLY A 508 32.21 14.15 6.90
C GLY A 508 31.96 13.18 5.73
N SER A 509 32.90 12.23 5.45
CA SER A 509 32.67 11.15 4.49
C SER A 509 32.03 9.95 5.15
N VAL A 510 30.99 9.41 4.54
CA VAL A 510 30.15 8.35 5.11
C VAL A 510 29.84 7.23 4.12
N LEU A 511 29.55 6.04 4.62
CA LEU A 511 28.83 5.01 3.88
C LEU A 511 27.34 5.18 4.17
N VAL A 512 26.49 4.91 3.19
CA VAL A 512 25.06 4.96 3.34
C VAL A 512 24.45 3.60 2.99
N SER A 513 23.37 3.20 3.66
CA SER A 513 22.68 1.95 3.31
C SER A 513 22.18 2.01 1.85
N GLU A 514 22.03 0.83 1.23
CA GLU A 514 21.51 0.76 -0.15
C GLU A 514 20.11 1.42 -0.23
N GLY A 515 19.30 1.31 0.81
CA GLY A 515 18.00 1.97 0.92
C GLY A 515 18.11 3.49 0.84
N VAL A 516 19.08 4.11 1.54
CA VAL A 516 19.32 5.56 1.46
C VAL A 516 19.75 5.96 0.04
N MET A 517 20.67 5.20 -0.57
CA MET A 517 21.09 5.49 -1.95
C MET A 517 19.94 5.43 -2.95
N GLU A 518 19.09 4.40 -2.86
CA GLU A 518 17.98 4.22 -3.79
C GLU A 518 16.86 5.24 -3.55
N LYS A 519 16.47 5.47 -2.28
CA LYS A 519 15.38 6.37 -1.92
C LYS A 519 15.65 7.82 -2.31
N PHE A 520 16.84 8.31 -1.99
CA PHE A 520 17.23 9.69 -2.28
C PHE A 520 17.95 9.86 -3.62
N GLY A 521 18.13 8.78 -4.38
CA GLY A 521 18.80 8.79 -5.69
C GLY A 521 20.27 9.23 -5.64
N LEU A 522 20.93 9.01 -4.51
CA LEU A 522 22.30 9.44 -4.24
C LEU A 522 23.32 8.60 -5.01
N LYS A 523 24.45 9.22 -5.30
CA LYS A 523 25.61 8.58 -5.93
C LYS A 523 26.86 8.91 -5.12
N ARG A 524 27.93 8.15 -5.37
CA ARG A 524 29.24 8.46 -4.78
C ARG A 524 29.65 9.89 -5.08
N GLY A 525 30.01 10.64 -4.04
CA GLY A 525 30.40 12.03 -4.08
C GLY A 525 29.27 13.04 -3.94
N ASP A 526 28.00 12.59 -3.89
CA ASP A 526 26.87 13.47 -3.58
C ASP A 526 26.85 13.80 -2.08
N GLU A 527 26.18 14.87 -1.72
CA GLU A 527 26.01 15.31 -0.34
C GLU A 527 24.59 14.97 0.17
N ILE A 528 24.49 14.56 1.42
CA ILE A 528 23.24 14.41 2.15
C ILE A 528 23.28 15.30 3.39
N THR A 529 22.23 16.11 3.60
CA THR A 529 22.07 16.95 4.78
C THR A 529 21.00 16.36 5.67
N LEU A 530 21.32 16.18 6.94
CA LEU A 530 20.46 15.64 7.96
C LEU A 530 20.34 16.64 9.12
N HIS A 531 19.19 16.67 9.78
CA HIS A 531 18.83 17.63 10.82
C HIS A 531 18.56 16.93 12.15
N GLU A 532 18.88 17.57 13.25
CA GLU A 532 18.42 17.08 14.55
C GLU A 532 16.89 17.14 14.63
N LYS A 533 16.28 16.09 15.13
CA LYS A 533 14.80 16.00 15.28
C LYS A 533 14.24 17.10 16.19
N TYR A 534 15.00 17.48 17.22
CA TYR A 534 14.57 18.43 18.26
C TYR A 534 15.54 19.61 18.43
N GLY A 535 16.53 19.75 17.57
CA GLY A 535 17.54 20.81 17.60
C GLY A 535 17.59 21.61 16.30
N ASP A 536 18.35 22.69 16.31
CA ASP A 536 18.56 23.56 15.14
C ASP A 536 19.79 23.18 14.31
N LYS A 537 20.53 22.13 14.72
CA LYS A 537 21.77 21.75 14.04
C LYS A 537 21.50 20.90 12.81
N SER A 538 22.28 21.15 11.77
CA SER A 538 22.27 20.41 10.53
C SER A 538 23.65 19.86 10.23
N TYR A 539 23.72 18.64 9.73
CA TYR A 539 24.94 17.95 9.42
C TYR A 539 24.96 17.56 7.95
N THR A 540 25.98 17.95 7.21
CA THR A 540 26.15 17.59 5.80
C THR A 540 27.26 16.57 5.66
N PHE A 541 26.92 15.44 5.03
CA PHE A 541 27.82 14.32 4.81
C PHE A 541 28.03 14.08 3.32
N THR A 542 29.25 13.69 2.94
CA THR A 542 29.58 13.29 1.57
C THR A 542 29.48 11.75 1.46
N VAL A 543 28.68 11.27 0.55
CA VAL A 543 28.49 9.84 0.30
C VAL A 543 29.75 9.26 -0.35
N TYR A 544 30.46 8.40 0.37
CA TYR A 544 31.63 7.72 -0.17
C TYR A 544 31.23 6.47 -0.98
N ASP A 545 30.38 5.61 -0.43
CA ASP A 545 29.87 4.40 -1.07
C ASP A 545 28.60 3.87 -0.36
N SER A 546 28.01 2.80 -0.89
CA SER A 546 26.95 2.07 -0.22
C SER A 546 27.50 1.07 0.78
N ALA A 547 26.76 0.87 1.89
CA ALA A 547 26.94 -0.22 2.83
C ALA A 547 25.86 -1.29 2.60
N PRO A 548 26.21 -2.59 2.63
CA PRO A 548 25.23 -3.67 2.54
C PRO A 548 24.48 -3.77 3.88
N TYR A 549 23.41 -3.00 4.02
CA TYR A 549 22.54 -2.99 5.19
C TYR A 549 21.10 -2.74 4.75
N ALA A 550 20.27 -3.77 4.87
CA ALA A 550 18.89 -3.75 4.39
C ALA A 550 17.87 -3.46 5.49
N ALA A 551 18.24 -3.62 6.76
CA ALA A 551 17.31 -3.54 7.89
C ALA A 551 16.72 -2.13 8.12
N GLY A 552 17.30 -1.07 7.50
CA GLY A 552 16.78 0.29 7.64
C GLY A 552 17.56 1.34 6.84
N LEU A 553 17.11 2.58 6.95
CA LEU A 553 17.81 3.73 6.39
C LEU A 553 18.93 4.12 7.36
N ALA A 554 20.17 3.93 6.95
CA ALA A 554 21.32 4.14 7.83
C ALA A 554 22.50 4.81 7.13
N VAL A 555 23.27 5.53 7.95
CA VAL A 555 24.56 6.17 7.60
C VAL A 555 25.63 5.62 8.54
N PHE A 556 26.77 5.25 8.00
CA PHE A 556 27.87 4.67 8.75
C PHE A 556 29.14 5.52 8.62
N MET A 557 29.75 5.80 9.76
CA MET A 557 31.02 6.50 9.83
C MET A 557 31.93 5.89 10.88
N SER A 558 33.21 6.29 10.93
CA SER A 558 34.07 5.84 12.01
C SER A 558 33.60 6.41 13.36
N LYS A 559 33.70 5.63 14.44
CA LYS A 559 33.36 6.09 15.79
C LYS A 559 34.09 7.38 16.18
N VAL A 560 35.32 7.57 15.71
CA VAL A 560 36.08 8.79 15.94
C VAL A 560 35.43 9.98 15.25
N ASN A 561 35.09 9.83 13.96
CA ASN A 561 34.40 10.88 13.21
C ASN A 561 33.02 11.19 13.79
N PHE A 562 32.32 10.16 14.28
CA PHE A 562 31.01 10.32 14.94
C PHE A 562 31.15 11.22 16.17
N ASN A 563 32.04 10.84 17.11
CA ASN A 563 32.23 11.61 18.35
C ASN A 563 32.67 13.06 18.07
N GLU A 564 33.55 13.27 17.06
CA GLU A 564 33.96 14.62 16.65
C GLU A 564 32.82 15.41 15.96
N THR A 565 31.92 14.76 15.25
CA THR A 565 30.82 15.42 14.52
C THR A 565 29.74 15.88 15.48
N PHE A 566 29.46 15.09 16.49
CA PHE A 566 28.41 15.36 17.47
C PHE A 566 28.94 16.01 18.78
N ASP A 567 30.19 16.47 18.78
CA ASP A 567 30.85 17.13 19.93
C ASP A 567 30.84 16.26 21.21
N LEU A 568 31.03 14.92 21.06
CA LEU A 568 31.05 13.96 22.13
C LEU A 568 32.49 13.63 22.57
N GLU A 569 32.62 13.16 23.80
CA GLU A 569 33.92 12.73 24.32
C GLU A 569 34.47 11.51 23.54
N SER A 570 35.76 11.43 23.34
CA SER A 570 36.39 10.39 22.49
C SER A 570 36.14 8.96 22.96
N TRP A 571 35.83 8.75 24.26
CA TRP A 571 35.49 7.47 24.84
C TRP A 571 34.01 7.13 24.75
N PHE A 572 33.14 8.08 24.38
CA PHE A 572 31.71 7.90 24.36
C PHE A 572 31.27 6.75 23.43
N PHE A 573 30.29 6.00 23.89
CA PHE A 573 29.53 5.00 23.13
C PHE A 573 28.17 4.85 23.82
N ASN A 574 27.18 4.42 23.08
CA ASN A 574 25.84 4.13 23.60
C ASN A 574 25.26 2.82 23.05
N GLY A 575 26.11 1.89 22.63
CA GLY A 575 25.65 0.57 22.24
C GLY A 575 26.76 -0.45 22.13
N TYR A 576 26.38 -1.73 22.07
CA TYR A 576 27.25 -2.88 21.84
C TYR A 576 26.71 -3.78 20.74
N PHE A 577 27.58 -4.17 19.80
CA PHE A 577 27.37 -5.34 18.95
C PHE A 577 27.87 -6.58 19.65
N SER A 578 27.07 -7.66 19.67
CA SER A 578 27.46 -8.96 20.22
C SER A 578 26.74 -10.10 19.51
N ASN A 579 27.40 -11.25 19.36
CA ASN A 579 26.75 -12.50 18.94
C ASN A 579 26.34 -13.37 20.12
N GLU A 580 26.66 -12.93 21.35
CA GLU A 580 26.26 -13.59 22.59
C GLU A 580 25.40 -12.64 23.43
N LYS A 581 24.49 -13.21 24.20
CA LYS A 581 23.65 -12.43 25.12
C LYS A 581 24.51 -11.87 26.27
N LEU A 582 24.54 -10.56 26.43
CA LEU A 582 25.22 -9.87 27.52
C LEU A 582 24.33 -9.90 28.76
N SER A 583 24.71 -10.75 29.74
CA SER A 583 23.95 -10.92 30.99
C SER A 583 24.49 -10.10 32.15
N ASP A 584 25.62 -9.43 31.95
CA ASP A 584 26.32 -8.60 32.92
C ASP A 584 25.96 -7.11 32.86
N LEU A 585 25.21 -6.70 31.82
CA LEU A 585 24.68 -5.35 31.73
C LEU A 585 23.46 -5.19 32.63
N ASP A 586 23.42 -4.09 33.35
CA ASP A 586 22.26 -3.71 34.14
C ASP A 586 21.04 -3.51 33.22
N PRO A 587 19.93 -4.23 33.42
CA PRO A 587 18.72 -4.04 32.61
C PRO A 587 18.20 -2.59 32.60
N GLU A 588 18.42 -1.82 33.66
CA GLU A 588 18.00 -0.41 33.74
C GLU A 588 18.86 0.50 32.86
N ALA A 589 20.12 0.14 32.60
CA ALA A 589 21.01 0.86 31.70
C ALA A 589 20.76 0.56 30.21
N VAL A 590 20.04 -0.53 29.90
CA VAL A 590 19.70 -0.92 28.51
C VAL A 590 18.39 -0.25 28.10
N SER A 591 18.43 0.47 26.99
CA SER A 591 17.23 1.08 26.40
C SER A 591 16.45 0.05 25.59
N THR A 592 17.14 -0.64 24.66
CA THR A 592 16.56 -1.71 23.87
C THR A 592 17.63 -2.69 23.38
N VAL A 593 17.21 -3.90 23.02
CA VAL A 593 18.09 -4.92 22.42
C VAL A 593 17.47 -5.31 21.09
N ILE A 594 18.13 -4.95 19.99
CA ILE A 594 17.70 -5.34 18.64
C ILE A 594 18.23 -6.74 18.36
N THR A 595 17.33 -7.66 18.08
CA THR A 595 17.60 -9.07 17.77
C THR A 595 17.21 -9.42 16.33
N GLU A 596 17.46 -10.65 15.91
CA GLU A 596 16.97 -11.18 14.61
C GLU A 596 15.46 -11.00 14.44
N HIS A 597 14.69 -11.22 15.51
CA HIS A 597 13.25 -11.02 15.51
C HIS A 597 12.88 -9.57 15.20
N ASP A 598 13.55 -8.60 15.81
CA ASP A 598 13.24 -7.18 15.65
C ASP A 598 13.54 -6.68 14.23
N LEU A 599 14.55 -7.27 13.56
CA LEU A 599 14.87 -6.95 12.18
C LEU A 599 13.81 -7.47 11.18
N THR A 600 13.13 -8.56 11.51
CA THR A 600 12.09 -9.15 10.65
C THR A 600 10.68 -8.74 11.03
N VAL A 601 10.46 -8.24 12.25
CA VAL A 601 9.14 -7.95 12.80
C VAL A 601 8.35 -6.97 11.92
N VAL A 602 9.00 -6.00 11.27
CA VAL A 602 8.34 -5.07 10.33
C VAL A 602 7.68 -5.83 9.18
N ALA A 603 8.41 -6.75 8.55
CA ALA A 603 7.87 -7.55 7.45
C ALA A 603 6.87 -8.60 7.93
N ASP A 604 7.07 -9.16 9.14
CA ASP A 604 6.13 -10.11 9.75
C ASP A 604 4.80 -9.43 10.06
N GLN A 605 4.81 -8.23 10.65
CA GLN A 605 3.61 -7.44 10.92
C GLN A 605 2.89 -7.01 9.63
N LEU A 606 3.63 -6.63 8.58
CA LEU A 606 3.05 -6.34 7.28
C LEU A 606 2.42 -7.58 6.64
N ASP A 607 3.00 -8.76 6.82
CA ASP A 607 2.42 -10.02 6.33
C ASP A 607 1.18 -10.43 7.15
N ASP A 608 1.22 -10.31 8.46
CA ASP A 608 0.08 -10.60 9.33
C ASP A 608 -1.09 -9.64 9.08
N SER A 609 -0.82 -8.35 8.98
CA SER A 609 -1.82 -7.31 8.77
C SER A 609 -2.36 -7.29 7.33
N MET A 610 -1.47 -7.33 6.34
CA MET A 610 -1.79 -7.22 4.92
C MET A 610 -1.81 -8.56 4.17
N GLY A 611 -1.34 -9.66 4.77
CA GLY A 611 -1.25 -10.97 4.12
C GLY A 611 -2.58 -11.46 3.55
N ARG A 612 -3.69 -11.10 4.17
CA ARG A 612 -5.05 -11.35 3.63
C ARG A 612 -5.42 -10.41 2.47
N MET A 613 -4.83 -9.23 2.40
CA MET A 613 -5.08 -8.24 1.35
C MET A 613 -4.39 -8.64 0.03
N PHE A 614 -3.20 -9.22 0.06
CA PHE A 614 -2.45 -9.59 -1.13
C PHE A 614 -3.18 -10.61 -2.03
N PRO A 615 -3.75 -11.73 -1.53
CA PRO A 615 -4.59 -12.61 -2.34
C PRO A 615 -5.83 -11.93 -2.91
N PHE A 616 -6.43 -11.00 -2.17
CA PHE A 616 -7.58 -10.23 -2.64
C PHE A 616 -7.20 -9.30 -3.81
N ILE A 617 -6.11 -8.54 -3.68
CA ILE A 617 -5.57 -7.69 -4.77
C ILE A 617 -5.15 -8.55 -5.96
N GLY A 618 -4.49 -9.69 -5.72
CA GLY A 618 -4.09 -10.64 -6.76
C GLY A 618 -5.29 -11.19 -7.53
N GLY A 619 -6.33 -11.64 -6.82
CA GLY A 619 -7.58 -12.10 -7.41
C GLY A 619 -8.31 -11.00 -8.20
N PHE A 620 -8.37 -9.80 -7.66
CA PHE A 620 -8.91 -8.61 -8.33
C PHE A 620 -8.14 -8.30 -9.62
N SER A 621 -6.81 -8.25 -9.56
CA SER A 621 -5.94 -8.00 -10.71
C SER A 621 -6.10 -9.08 -11.79
N LEU A 622 -6.21 -10.34 -11.40
CA LEU A 622 -6.47 -11.46 -12.32
C LEU A 622 -7.85 -11.34 -12.97
N ALA A 623 -8.88 -10.94 -12.23
CA ALA A 623 -10.21 -10.71 -12.80
C ALA A 623 -10.19 -9.57 -13.84
N LEU A 624 -9.53 -8.46 -13.53
CA LEU A 624 -9.33 -7.34 -14.46
C LEU A 624 -8.50 -7.77 -15.68
N TYR A 625 -7.46 -8.55 -15.47
CA TYR A 625 -6.64 -9.13 -16.54
C TYR A 625 -7.50 -9.96 -17.51
N MET A 626 -8.32 -10.89 -17.01
CA MET A 626 -9.20 -11.71 -17.84
C MET A 626 -10.20 -10.88 -18.62
N LEU A 627 -10.81 -9.86 -18.00
CA LEU A 627 -11.74 -8.97 -18.66
C LEU A 627 -11.09 -8.16 -19.78
N LEU A 628 -9.89 -7.63 -19.55
CA LEU A 628 -9.11 -6.90 -20.54
C LEU A 628 -8.77 -7.76 -21.76
N VAL A 629 -8.18 -8.92 -21.54
CA VAL A 629 -7.81 -9.87 -22.60
C VAL A 629 -9.06 -10.29 -23.41
N TYR A 630 -10.18 -10.54 -22.73
CA TYR A 630 -11.45 -10.86 -23.39
C TYR A 630 -11.91 -9.73 -24.31
N LEU A 631 -11.95 -8.48 -23.81
CA LEU A 631 -12.40 -7.32 -24.58
C LEU A 631 -11.55 -7.08 -25.83
N LEU A 632 -10.22 -7.13 -25.65
CA LEU A 632 -9.27 -6.87 -26.74
C LEU A 632 -9.29 -7.97 -27.78
N SER A 633 -9.32 -9.23 -27.37
CA SER A 633 -9.44 -10.36 -28.30
C SER A 633 -10.76 -10.38 -29.05
N LYS A 634 -11.88 -10.03 -28.38
CA LYS A 634 -13.19 -9.87 -29.02
C LYS A 634 -13.14 -8.81 -30.12
N MET A 635 -12.50 -7.66 -29.85
CA MET A 635 -12.35 -6.57 -30.82
C MET A 635 -11.59 -7.03 -32.09
N VAL A 636 -10.53 -7.84 -31.94
CA VAL A 636 -9.78 -8.37 -33.10
C VAL A 636 -10.67 -9.25 -33.98
N ILE A 637 -11.52 -10.09 -33.38
CA ILE A 637 -12.45 -10.96 -34.14
C ILE A 637 -13.52 -10.13 -34.83
N GLU A 638 -14.12 -9.19 -34.15
CA GLU A 638 -15.15 -8.30 -34.69
C GLU A 638 -14.62 -7.50 -35.88
N LYS A 639 -13.39 -7.04 -35.84
CA LYS A 639 -12.73 -6.33 -36.94
C LYS A 639 -12.52 -7.19 -38.19
N ASN A 640 -12.40 -8.49 -38.03
CA ASN A 640 -12.26 -9.45 -39.12
C ASN A 640 -13.58 -10.15 -39.49
N ALA A 641 -14.72 -9.74 -38.89
CA ALA A 641 -16.02 -10.43 -39.08
C ALA A 641 -16.46 -10.53 -40.55
N GLN A 642 -16.25 -9.46 -41.35
CA GLN A 642 -16.57 -9.46 -42.78
C GLN A 642 -15.76 -10.49 -43.55
N SER A 643 -14.44 -10.54 -43.35
CA SER A 643 -13.56 -11.53 -43.98
C SER A 643 -13.91 -12.95 -43.53
N ILE A 644 -14.30 -13.14 -42.29
CA ILE A 644 -14.74 -14.43 -41.71
C ILE A 644 -16.05 -14.86 -42.37
N SER A 645 -17.02 -13.94 -42.56
CA SER A 645 -18.29 -14.25 -43.27
C SER A 645 -18.05 -14.61 -44.73
N MET A 646 -17.11 -13.95 -45.40
CA MET A 646 -16.73 -14.28 -46.78
C MET A 646 -16.18 -15.71 -46.89
N LEU A 647 -15.27 -16.11 -45.96
CA LEU A 647 -14.75 -17.49 -45.96
C LEU A 647 -15.85 -18.52 -45.70
N LYS A 648 -16.85 -18.20 -44.83
CA LYS A 648 -18.00 -19.09 -44.63
C LYS A 648 -18.83 -19.28 -45.92
N ILE A 649 -19.04 -18.18 -46.71
CA ILE A 649 -19.73 -18.26 -48.00
C ILE A 649 -18.92 -19.13 -48.98
N LEU A 650 -17.60 -19.07 -48.97
CA LEU A 650 -16.71 -19.87 -49.77
C LEU A 650 -16.64 -21.35 -49.31
N GLY A 651 -17.43 -21.76 -48.30
CA GLY A 651 -17.56 -23.13 -47.85
C GLY A 651 -16.55 -23.60 -46.81
N TYR A 652 -15.73 -22.71 -46.26
CA TYR A 652 -14.82 -23.05 -45.17
C TYR A 652 -15.57 -23.39 -43.88
N THR A 653 -15.16 -24.47 -43.23
CA THR A 653 -15.73 -24.88 -41.93
C THR A 653 -15.35 -23.94 -40.81
N GLY A 654 -16.13 -23.92 -39.72
CA GLY A 654 -15.79 -23.12 -38.55
C GLY A 654 -14.44 -23.45 -37.94
N ARG A 655 -13.96 -24.72 -38.05
CA ARG A 655 -12.62 -25.15 -37.58
C ARG A 655 -11.52 -24.57 -38.43
N GLU A 656 -11.66 -24.56 -39.74
CA GLU A 656 -10.68 -23.99 -40.69
C GLU A 656 -10.56 -22.49 -40.51
N ILE A 657 -11.69 -21.75 -40.37
CA ILE A 657 -11.71 -20.31 -40.12
C ILE A 657 -11.05 -20.01 -38.78
N SER A 658 -11.37 -20.78 -37.73
CA SER A 658 -10.73 -20.66 -36.43
C SER A 658 -9.21 -20.89 -36.54
N SER A 659 -8.77 -21.88 -37.28
CA SER A 659 -7.34 -22.17 -37.52
C SER A 659 -6.62 -21.01 -38.25
N LEU A 660 -7.30 -20.25 -39.07
CA LEU A 660 -6.71 -19.10 -39.80
C LEU A 660 -6.59 -17.87 -38.94
N TYR A 661 -7.70 -17.44 -38.31
CA TYR A 661 -7.76 -16.16 -37.59
C TYR A 661 -7.37 -16.29 -36.12
N ASN A 662 -7.88 -17.32 -35.41
CA ASN A 662 -7.57 -17.48 -34.00
C ASN A 662 -6.11 -17.89 -33.79
N SER A 663 -5.53 -18.71 -34.69
CA SER A 663 -4.09 -19.03 -34.59
C SER A 663 -3.20 -17.82 -34.87
N ALA A 664 -3.60 -16.91 -35.79
CA ALA A 664 -2.88 -15.64 -35.98
C ALA A 664 -2.94 -14.76 -34.73
N THR A 665 -4.11 -14.71 -34.08
CA THR A 665 -4.29 -13.99 -32.82
C THR A 665 -3.51 -14.68 -31.68
N ALA A 666 -3.51 -16.01 -31.60
CA ALA A 666 -2.74 -16.76 -30.61
C ALA A 666 -1.24 -16.48 -30.70
N ILE A 667 -0.70 -16.48 -31.93
CA ILE A 667 0.73 -16.13 -32.15
C ILE A 667 1.00 -14.69 -31.71
N ALA A 668 0.12 -13.75 -32.07
CA ALA A 668 0.28 -12.37 -31.67
C ALA A 668 0.20 -12.18 -30.15
N VAL A 669 -0.71 -12.87 -29.47
CA VAL A 669 -0.80 -12.88 -27.99
C VAL A 669 0.46 -13.50 -27.37
N GLY A 670 0.92 -14.66 -27.87
CA GLY A 670 2.12 -15.31 -27.37
C GLY A 670 3.36 -14.42 -27.47
N VAL A 671 3.57 -13.80 -28.65
CA VAL A 671 4.66 -12.81 -28.84
C VAL A 671 4.47 -11.60 -27.93
N SER A 672 3.24 -11.11 -27.80
CA SER A 672 2.92 -9.98 -26.89
C SER A 672 3.26 -10.34 -25.44
N LEU A 673 2.88 -11.51 -24.93
CA LEU A 673 3.19 -11.95 -23.58
C LEU A 673 4.70 -11.98 -23.33
N ILE A 674 5.46 -12.62 -24.22
CA ILE A 674 6.93 -12.73 -24.08
C ILE A 674 7.60 -11.35 -23.99
N VAL A 675 7.12 -10.38 -24.77
CA VAL A 675 7.73 -9.04 -24.80
C VAL A 675 7.17 -8.12 -23.69
N THR A 676 5.87 -8.22 -23.40
CA THR A 676 5.24 -7.29 -22.45
C THR A 676 5.46 -7.68 -21.00
N ILE A 677 5.75 -8.95 -20.68
CA ILE A 677 6.06 -9.35 -19.30
C ILE A 677 7.34 -8.67 -18.80
N PRO A 678 8.51 -8.72 -19.46
CA PRO A 678 9.68 -7.97 -19.04
C PRO A 678 9.43 -6.46 -19.02
N LEU A 679 8.70 -5.94 -20.01
CA LEU A 679 8.38 -4.51 -20.08
C LEU A 679 7.47 -4.07 -18.93
N SER A 680 6.55 -4.93 -18.48
CA SER A 680 5.73 -4.64 -17.30
C SER A 680 6.56 -4.57 -16.01
N GLY A 681 7.64 -5.34 -15.90
CA GLY A 681 8.60 -5.22 -14.79
C GLY A 681 9.28 -3.85 -14.73
N ILE A 682 9.68 -3.31 -15.88
CA ILE A 682 10.27 -1.96 -15.95
C ILE A 682 9.26 -0.90 -15.52
N VAL A 683 8.02 -1.01 -16.01
CA VAL A 683 6.94 -0.08 -15.62
C VAL A 683 6.62 -0.21 -14.14
N MET A 684 6.58 -1.44 -13.63
CA MET A 684 6.30 -1.71 -12.22
C MET A 684 7.41 -1.17 -11.31
N LYS A 685 8.68 -1.31 -11.69
CA LYS A 685 9.80 -0.72 -10.94
C LYS A 685 9.64 0.80 -10.79
N GLY A 686 9.27 1.49 -11.87
CA GLY A 686 9.02 2.94 -11.80
C GLY A 686 7.82 3.32 -10.93
N LEU A 687 6.73 2.54 -10.98
CA LEU A 687 5.56 2.75 -10.11
C LEU A 687 5.89 2.45 -8.65
N TYR A 688 6.65 1.40 -8.40
CA TYR A 688 7.07 1.00 -7.07
C TYR A 688 7.94 2.06 -6.38
N TYR A 689 8.93 2.61 -7.09
CA TYR A 689 9.75 3.70 -6.55
C TYR A 689 8.93 4.95 -6.25
N TYR A 690 7.97 5.29 -7.12
CA TYR A 690 7.03 6.38 -6.85
C TYR A 690 6.18 6.15 -5.58
N PHE A 691 5.87 4.88 -5.24
CA PHE A 691 5.19 4.56 -3.99
C PHE A 691 6.11 4.66 -2.79
N MET A 692 7.27 4.04 -2.88
CA MET A 692 8.24 4.02 -1.78
C MET A 692 8.73 5.41 -1.37
N ASP A 693 8.75 6.34 -2.32
CA ASP A 693 9.06 7.75 -2.08
C ASP A 693 8.00 8.48 -1.21
N GLN A 694 6.80 7.91 -1.09
CA GLN A 694 5.71 8.47 -0.28
C GLN A 694 5.49 7.70 1.04
N MET A 695 6.28 6.69 1.31
CA MET A 695 6.22 5.87 2.52
C MET A 695 7.48 6.06 3.35
N SER A 696 7.37 5.97 4.67
CA SER A 696 8.53 5.92 5.56
C SER A 696 9.29 4.60 5.39
N GLY A 697 10.60 4.62 5.54
CA GLY A 697 11.46 3.47 5.32
C GLY A 697 11.70 3.17 3.83
N TRP A 698 12.31 2.04 3.54
CA TRP A 698 12.60 1.58 2.19
C TRP A 698 12.61 0.05 2.10
N LEU A 699 11.86 -0.49 1.14
CA LEU A 699 11.91 -1.90 0.77
C LEU A 699 12.49 -2.00 -0.64
N THR A 700 13.55 -2.76 -0.80
CA THR A 700 14.21 -2.92 -2.12
C THR A 700 13.28 -3.60 -3.11
N PHE A 701 13.24 -3.07 -4.35
CA PHE A 701 12.41 -3.65 -5.40
C PHE A 701 12.92 -5.01 -5.83
N TYR A 702 12.13 -6.05 -5.60
CA TYR A 702 12.46 -7.42 -5.96
C TYR A 702 11.34 -8.08 -6.78
N ILE A 703 11.71 -8.83 -7.81
CA ILE A 703 10.81 -9.68 -8.57
C ILE A 703 11.27 -11.12 -8.45
N ALA A 704 10.58 -11.91 -7.68
CA ALA A 704 10.90 -13.32 -7.51
C ALA A 704 10.93 -14.05 -8.88
N PRO A 705 11.92 -14.90 -9.14
CA PRO A 705 12.09 -15.59 -10.44
C PRO A 705 10.85 -16.38 -10.91
N TRP A 706 10.05 -16.89 -9.96
CA TRP A 706 8.83 -17.65 -10.27
C TRP A 706 7.68 -16.78 -10.83
N ILE A 707 7.71 -15.45 -10.60
CA ILE A 707 6.67 -14.53 -11.12
C ILE A 707 6.66 -14.53 -12.63
N TRP A 708 7.82 -14.58 -13.29
CA TRP A 708 7.94 -14.59 -14.74
C TRP A 708 7.21 -15.75 -15.41
N PRO A 709 7.49 -17.02 -15.06
CA PRO A 709 6.73 -18.16 -15.59
C PRO A 709 5.28 -18.19 -15.12
N ALA A 710 4.95 -17.72 -13.91
CA ALA A 710 3.58 -17.64 -13.43
C ALA A 710 2.74 -16.68 -14.28
N MET A 711 3.24 -15.49 -14.57
CA MET A 711 2.56 -14.52 -15.45
C MET A 711 2.38 -15.08 -16.87
N LEU A 712 3.39 -15.76 -17.41
CA LEU A 712 3.28 -16.41 -18.72
C LEU A 712 2.20 -17.52 -18.70
N GLY A 713 2.17 -18.34 -17.66
CA GLY A 713 1.18 -19.41 -17.46
C GLY A 713 -0.24 -18.85 -17.29
N LEU A 714 -0.43 -17.86 -16.42
CA LEU A 714 -1.71 -17.19 -16.22
C LEU A 714 -2.19 -16.49 -17.50
N GLY A 715 -1.28 -15.83 -18.21
CA GLY A 715 -1.57 -15.19 -19.49
C GLY A 715 -2.03 -16.17 -20.56
N ALA A 716 -1.31 -17.29 -20.69
CA ALA A 716 -1.66 -18.36 -21.62
C ALA A 716 -2.99 -19.04 -21.26
N ALA A 717 -3.20 -19.36 -19.97
CA ALA A 717 -4.44 -19.95 -19.48
C ALA A 717 -5.65 -19.03 -19.71
N THR A 718 -5.52 -17.74 -19.37
CA THR A 718 -6.55 -16.72 -19.62
C THR A 718 -6.87 -16.63 -21.11
N TYR A 719 -5.85 -16.55 -21.96
CA TYR A 719 -6.08 -16.52 -23.42
C TYR A 719 -6.76 -17.80 -23.89
N PHE A 720 -6.40 -18.97 -23.37
CA PHE A 720 -7.03 -20.24 -23.72
C PHE A 720 -8.53 -20.23 -23.37
N ILE A 721 -8.91 -19.77 -22.17
CA ILE A 721 -10.31 -19.61 -21.78
C ILE A 721 -11.06 -18.65 -22.70
N VAL A 722 -10.46 -17.51 -22.98
CA VAL A 722 -11.02 -16.52 -23.90
C VAL A 722 -11.17 -17.09 -25.31
N HIS A 723 -10.18 -17.81 -25.80
CA HIS A 723 -10.19 -18.49 -27.09
C HIS A 723 -11.36 -19.49 -27.20
N MET A 724 -11.60 -20.31 -26.15
CA MET A 724 -12.74 -21.25 -26.11
C MET A 724 -14.09 -20.50 -26.23
N ILE A 725 -14.24 -19.41 -25.48
CA ILE A 725 -15.46 -18.58 -25.53
C ILE A 725 -15.67 -17.98 -26.92
N GLN A 726 -14.61 -17.50 -27.54
CA GLN A 726 -14.64 -16.84 -28.85
C GLN A 726 -14.89 -17.83 -29.99
N THR A 727 -14.32 -19.04 -29.95
CA THR A 727 -14.53 -20.08 -30.95
C THR A 727 -16.02 -20.47 -31.02
N LYS A 728 -16.70 -20.57 -29.86
CA LYS A 728 -18.16 -20.77 -29.84
C LYS A 728 -18.95 -19.62 -30.47
N ARG A 729 -18.44 -18.37 -30.42
CA ARG A 729 -19.07 -17.19 -31.01
C ARG A 729 -18.82 -17.05 -32.51
N LEU A 730 -17.65 -17.49 -33.01
CA LEU A 730 -17.36 -17.52 -34.45
C LEU A 730 -18.43 -18.30 -35.24
N GLY A 731 -18.97 -19.37 -34.66
CA GLY A 731 -20.09 -20.12 -35.23
C GLY A 731 -21.38 -19.26 -35.42
N LYS A 732 -21.60 -18.26 -34.58
CA LYS A 732 -22.81 -17.43 -34.56
C LYS A 732 -22.76 -16.19 -35.46
N ILE A 733 -21.65 -15.90 -36.17
CA ILE A 733 -21.52 -14.77 -37.09
C ILE A 733 -22.45 -15.00 -38.29
N PRO A 734 -23.42 -14.10 -38.60
CA PRO A 734 -24.40 -14.30 -39.67
C PRO A 734 -23.75 -14.25 -41.06
N LEU A 735 -24.13 -15.14 -41.95
CA LEU A 735 -23.70 -15.15 -43.35
C LEU A 735 -24.18 -13.88 -44.11
N ALA A 736 -25.33 -13.34 -43.73
CA ALA A 736 -25.91 -12.12 -44.29
C ALA A 736 -25.04 -10.85 -44.16
N GLN A 737 -24.08 -10.85 -43.24
CA GLN A 737 -23.21 -9.69 -43.00
C GLN A 737 -22.21 -9.44 -44.15
N ALA A 738 -21.85 -10.48 -44.89
CA ALA A 738 -21.00 -10.37 -46.08
C ALA A 738 -21.77 -9.92 -47.32
N LEU A 739 -23.08 -10.26 -47.42
CA LEU A 739 -23.92 -9.93 -48.56
C LEU A 739 -24.44 -8.50 -48.49
N LYS A 740 -24.68 -7.97 -47.29
CA LYS A 740 -25.26 -6.64 -47.07
C LYS A 740 -24.33 -5.47 -47.43
N ASN A 741 -23.06 -5.70 -47.64
CA ASN A 741 -22.06 -4.67 -48.00
C ASN A 741 -21.50 -4.85 -49.42
N MET A 742 -22.13 -5.70 -50.26
CA MET A 742 -21.77 -5.87 -51.66
C MET A 742 -22.80 -5.19 -52.59
N GLU A 743 -23.93 -4.70 -52.06
CA GLU A 743 -24.84 -3.76 -52.70
C GLU A 743 -24.49 -2.31 -52.27
#